data_e9f90d05dd06ce47d3c91cf4b834671d
#
_entry.id   e9f90d05dd06ce47d3c91cf4b834671d
#
_cell.length_a   1.000
_cell.length_b   1.000
_cell.length_c   1.000
_cell.angle_alpha   90.00
_cell.angle_beta   90.00
_cell.angle_gamma   90.00
#
_symmetry.space_group_name_H-M   'P 1'
#
loop_
_entity.id
_entity.type
_entity.pdbx_description
1 polymer ?
#
loop_
_entity_poly.entity_id
_entity_poly.type
_entity_poly.pdbx_seq_one_letter_code
_entity_poly.pdbx_strand_id
1 'polypeptide(L)'
;MNVITKPASRQARQAHQQWERGVAQSRKGQWGEALKAFEAALRISPKDDVYLVNAAKAALESNRVEQALEYSVRALARNPDSEVALFLRVAALQRLQNHEETLAYLRSVPEDRRQGREYWSALGCALQNTGKQQEAIAAFMEVLTRQMDDAISHYRMGISFYELQLKEEASECFRTGLVLGLGPNALHVHGMLAYAERESCRWVQAAEEEANMRSIVDGLSDTARVMTAPFAHVTLSGDPVHQLKASRLMSNNFAEIKPVVRRPRARGAQRIRVGYLSADFHQHATSVLMAEVFERHDQAQFEVFLYSHGPDDKSAMRQRIEAAAEHFVELAGASDQAIAERIAHDQIDLLIDLKGYTAQNRMGVFARRPAPVQATFLGFPGTTGAPFIDYIIGDPVVTPHGHAAHFSEKLAQLSVCYQPNDRQRPRPQAMTRQAAGLPDDALVLCGFNQAYKISPEVLDVWCGLLEDIPHAVLWLLDWHGQARPHLEEELSVRGVDLARIRWAPRLGLADHISRTQLADIFIDTWPCNAHTTASDALWAGLPVVTFMGQTFASRVAGSLLHAVGLSELATSSLKAYREKVLALAADPAARQRIRDQLVTARDQAPLFDSARYTRDLEAMLTRMVSRHEQGLSPDHLLASPAPAV
;
A
#
# COMPACT_ATOMS: atom_id res chain seq x y z
N MET A 1 -0.99 27.90 -64.28
CA MET A 1 -0.71 26.48 -64.47
C MET A 1 -1.70 25.69 -63.65
N ASN A 2 -2.72 25.09 -64.31
CA ASN A 2 -3.70 24.25 -63.63
C ASN A 2 -3.04 22.93 -63.22
N VAL A 3 -2.87 22.70 -61.92
CA VAL A 3 -2.46 21.39 -61.42
C VAL A 3 -3.66 20.47 -61.58
N ILE A 4 -3.67 19.64 -62.63
CA ILE A 4 -4.60 18.55 -62.81
C ILE A 4 -4.34 17.52 -61.74
N THR A 5 -5.10 17.53 -60.63
CA THR A 5 -5.09 16.46 -59.62
C THR A 5 -5.63 15.20 -60.31
N LYS A 6 -4.82 14.14 -60.41
CA LYS A 6 -5.28 12.83 -60.87
C LYS A 6 -6.49 12.39 -60.05
N PRO A 7 -7.58 11.92 -60.66
CA PRO A 7 -8.75 11.45 -59.89
C PRO A 7 -8.31 10.30 -58.99
N ALA A 8 -8.70 10.39 -57.69
CA ALA A 8 -8.40 9.35 -56.71
C ALA A 8 -8.84 7.97 -57.22
N SER A 9 -8.00 6.96 -57.14
CA SER A 9 -8.31 5.60 -57.56
C SER A 9 -9.60 5.11 -56.91
N ARG A 10 -10.31 4.16 -57.54
CA ARG A 10 -11.50 3.53 -56.95
C ARG A 10 -11.23 3.00 -55.53
N GLN A 11 -10.05 2.43 -55.33
CA GLN A 11 -9.63 1.94 -54.02
C GLN A 11 -9.44 3.10 -53.02
N ALA A 12 -8.81 4.22 -53.42
CA ALA A 12 -8.62 5.37 -52.52
C ALA A 12 -9.98 5.98 -52.09
N ARG A 13 -10.95 6.05 -53.00
CA ARG A 13 -12.33 6.49 -52.63
C ARG A 13 -13.01 5.53 -51.70
N GLN A 14 -12.83 4.24 -51.87
CA GLN A 14 -13.38 3.22 -50.96
C GLN A 14 -12.75 3.27 -49.56
N ALA A 15 -11.42 3.44 -49.50
CA ALA A 15 -10.74 3.62 -48.20
C ALA A 15 -11.24 4.86 -47.47
N HIS A 16 -11.36 5.98 -48.18
CA HIS A 16 -11.85 7.24 -47.61
C HIS A 16 -13.30 7.12 -47.08
N GLN A 17 -14.20 6.45 -47.83
CA GLN A 17 -15.56 6.19 -47.35
C GLN A 17 -15.59 5.38 -46.06
N GLN A 18 -14.74 4.37 -45.91
CA GLN A 18 -14.62 3.62 -44.66
C GLN A 18 -14.10 4.50 -43.52
N TRP A 19 -13.08 5.34 -43.79
CA TRP A 19 -12.60 6.31 -42.82
C TRP A 19 -13.68 7.31 -42.37
N GLU A 20 -14.45 7.91 -43.29
CA GLU A 20 -15.58 8.79 -42.97
C GLU A 20 -16.61 8.09 -42.07
N ARG A 21 -16.92 6.81 -42.36
CA ARG A 21 -17.78 5.99 -41.52
C ARG A 21 -17.19 5.85 -40.10
N GLY A 22 -15.91 5.59 -39.98
CA GLY A 22 -15.19 5.52 -38.69
C GLY A 22 -15.27 6.82 -37.91
N VAL A 23 -15.04 7.97 -38.56
CA VAL A 23 -15.19 9.30 -37.97
C VAL A 23 -16.63 9.55 -37.49
N ALA A 24 -17.64 9.16 -38.29
CA ALA A 24 -19.05 9.30 -37.88
C ALA A 24 -19.39 8.45 -36.64
N GLN A 25 -18.84 7.25 -36.54
CA GLN A 25 -19.01 6.38 -35.35
C GLN A 25 -18.25 6.93 -34.13
N SER A 26 -17.04 7.45 -34.30
CA SER A 26 -16.26 8.09 -33.22
C SER A 26 -17.02 9.27 -32.60
N ARG A 27 -17.66 10.13 -33.43
CA ARG A 27 -18.47 11.25 -32.96
C ARG A 27 -19.68 10.84 -32.11
N LYS A 28 -20.14 9.59 -32.28
CA LYS A 28 -21.24 8.99 -31.49
C LYS A 28 -20.72 8.22 -30.26
N GLY A 29 -19.39 8.23 -30.00
CA GLY A 29 -18.77 7.45 -28.93
C GLY A 29 -18.72 5.94 -29.19
N GLN A 30 -19.06 5.48 -30.40
CA GLN A 30 -19.09 4.06 -30.79
C GLN A 30 -17.71 3.58 -31.23
N TRP A 31 -16.74 3.64 -30.31
CA TRP A 31 -15.32 3.46 -30.60
C TRP A 31 -14.98 2.08 -31.20
N GLY A 32 -15.64 1.01 -30.75
CA GLY A 32 -15.44 -0.33 -31.31
C GLY A 32 -15.86 -0.45 -32.78
N GLU A 33 -16.96 0.18 -33.16
CA GLU A 33 -17.44 0.23 -34.57
C GLU A 33 -16.56 1.19 -35.39
N ALA A 34 -16.11 2.29 -34.79
CA ALA A 34 -15.15 3.19 -35.41
C ALA A 34 -13.85 2.48 -35.77
N LEU A 35 -13.30 1.69 -34.84
CA LEU A 35 -12.08 0.92 -35.06
C LEU A 35 -12.24 -0.07 -36.22
N LYS A 36 -13.34 -0.83 -36.28
CA LYS A 36 -13.62 -1.74 -37.40
C LYS A 36 -13.63 -1.02 -38.76
N ALA A 37 -14.19 0.18 -38.80
CA ALA A 37 -14.25 1.00 -40.02
C ALA A 37 -12.83 1.53 -40.40
N PHE A 38 -12.06 2.00 -39.43
CA PHE A 38 -10.66 2.43 -39.67
C PHE A 38 -9.76 1.26 -40.11
N GLU A 39 -9.93 0.08 -39.52
CA GLU A 39 -9.24 -1.13 -39.97
C GLU A 39 -9.63 -1.53 -41.40
N ALA A 40 -10.89 -1.33 -41.80
CA ALA A 40 -11.33 -1.54 -43.18
C ALA A 40 -10.66 -0.55 -44.14
N ALA A 41 -10.51 0.70 -43.74
CA ALA A 41 -9.75 1.70 -44.52
C ALA A 41 -8.27 1.31 -44.64
N LEU A 42 -7.64 0.86 -43.55
CA LEU A 42 -6.25 0.42 -43.47
C LEU A 42 -5.98 -0.86 -44.28
N ARG A 43 -6.96 -1.77 -44.45
CA ARG A 43 -6.80 -2.91 -45.36
C ARG A 43 -6.62 -2.48 -46.81
N ILE A 44 -7.18 -1.34 -47.21
CA ILE A 44 -7.05 -0.80 -48.54
C ILE A 44 -5.80 0.09 -48.66
N SER A 45 -5.56 0.91 -47.64
CA SER A 45 -4.46 1.86 -47.58
C SER A 45 -3.63 1.69 -46.29
N PRO A 46 -2.80 0.64 -46.17
CA PRO A 46 -2.16 0.24 -44.91
C PRO A 46 -1.07 1.19 -44.41
N LYS A 47 -0.66 2.16 -45.23
CA LYS A 47 0.42 3.12 -44.92
C LYS A 47 -0.11 4.56 -44.74
N ASP A 48 -1.42 4.78 -44.73
CA ASP A 48 -2.01 6.10 -44.53
C ASP A 48 -1.88 6.49 -43.05
N ASP A 49 -1.16 7.55 -42.75
CA ASP A 49 -0.87 8.02 -41.39
C ASP A 49 -2.11 8.55 -40.69
N VAL A 50 -3.03 9.20 -41.42
CA VAL A 50 -4.30 9.69 -40.85
C VAL A 50 -5.18 8.51 -40.42
N TYR A 51 -5.25 7.44 -41.23
CA TYR A 51 -6.05 6.27 -40.88
C TYR A 51 -5.41 5.52 -39.69
N LEU A 52 -4.06 5.44 -39.63
CA LEU A 52 -3.34 4.83 -38.51
C LEU A 52 -3.58 5.59 -37.20
N VAL A 53 -3.50 6.92 -37.21
CA VAL A 53 -3.76 7.78 -36.04
C VAL A 53 -5.20 7.61 -35.54
N ASN A 54 -6.19 7.60 -36.45
CA ASN A 54 -7.60 7.40 -36.07
C ASN A 54 -7.86 5.99 -35.53
N ALA A 55 -7.23 4.97 -36.13
CA ALA A 55 -7.30 3.60 -35.62
C ALA A 55 -6.67 3.47 -34.24
N ALA A 56 -5.49 4.10 -34.01
CA ALA A 56 -4.84 4.13 -32.70
C ALA A 56 -5.73 4.76 -31.63
N LYS A 57 -6.34 5.92 -31.94
CA LYS A 57 -7.28 6.58 -31.05
C LYS A 57 -8.49 5.71 -30.74
N ALA A 58 -9.13 5.15 -31.77
CA ALA A 58 -10.31 4.31 -31.59
C ALA A 58 -9.98 3.01 -30.82
N ALA A 59 -8.80 2.43 -31.02
CA ALA A 59 -8.32 1.29 -30.27
C ALA A 59 -8.12 1.66 -28.79
N LEU A 60 -7.51 2.81 -28.49
CA LEU A 60 -7.29 3.30 -27.14
C LEU A 60 -8.63 3.53 -26.40
N GLU A 61 -9.58 4.20 -27.05
CA GLU A 61 -10.92 4.50 -26.51
C GLU A 61 -11.81 3.25 -26.35
N SER A 62 -11.58 2.21 -27.17
CA SER A 62 -12.24 0.90 -27.04
C SER A 62 -11.50 -0.09 -26.15
N ASN A 63 -10.51 0.38 -25.38
CA ASN A 63 -9.66 -0.39 -24.46
C ASN A 63 -8.87 -1.54 -25.11
N ARG A 64 -8.49 -1.38 -26.38
CA ARG A 64 -7.61 -2.30 -27.12
C ARG A 64 -6.20 -1.72 -27.19
N VAL A 65 -5.55 -1.70 -26.03
CA VAL A 65 -4.38 -0.86 -25.78
C VAL A 65 -3.15 -1.32 -26.60
N GLU A 66 -2.95 -2.63 -26.76
CA GLU A 66 -1.87 -3.20 -27.57
C GLU A 66 -2.02 -2.82 -29.05
N GLN A 67 -3.26 -2.85 -29.57
CA GLN A 67 -3.54 -2.42 -30.93
C GLN A 67 -3.32 -0.91 -31.10
N ALA A 68 -3.67 -0.11 -30.09
CA ALA A 68 -3.38 1.33 -30.10
C ALA A 68 -1.89 1.61 -30.16
N LEU A 69 -1.09 0.86 -29.40
CA LEU A 69 0.37 0.94 -29.45
C LEU A 69 0.90 0.58 -30.84
N GLU A 70 0.47 -0.54 -31.42
CA GLU A 70 0.86 -0.96 -32.76
C GLU A 70 0.57 0.12 -33.81
N TYR A 71 -0.67 0.62 -33.85
CA TYR A 71 -1.07 1.64 -34.84
C TYR A 71 -0.31 2.95 -34.66
N SER A 72 -0.09 3.40 -33.42
CA SER A 72 0.67 4.63 -33.16
C SER A 72 2.15 4.51 -33.57
N VAL A 73 2.79 3.36 -33.35
CA VAL A 73 4.16 3.08 -33.82
C VAL A 73 4.23 3.11 -35.35
N ARG A 74 3.27 2.49 -36.02
CA ARG A 74 3.17 2.50 -37.50
C ARG A 74 2.92 3.91 -38.03
N ALA A 75 2.09 4.72 -37.36
CA ALA A 75 1.85 6.11 -37.72
C ALA A 75 3.13 6.94 -37.63
N LEU A 76 3.89 6.81 -36.54
CA LEU A 76 5.17 7.50 -36.33
C LEU A 76 6.25 7.05 -37.33
N ALA A 77 6.24 5.79 -37.74
CA ALA A 77 7.15 5.32 -38.80
C ALA A 77 6.87 5.97 -40.17
N ARG A 78 5.63 6.46 -40.39
CA ARG A 78 5.23 7.18 -41.62
C ARG A 78 5.41 8.69 -41.53
N ASN A 79 5.01 9.22 -40.39
CA ASN A 79 5.11 10.63 -40.07
C ASN A 79 5.76 10.78 -38.68
N PRO A 80 7.08 10.82 -38.58
CA PRO A 80 7.81 10.97 -37.34
C PRO A 80 7.45 12.26 -36.57
N ASP A 81 6.94 13.27 -37.28
CA ASP A 81 6.60 14.58 -36.72
C ASP A 81 5.16 14.67 -36.20
N SER A 82 4.40 13.60 -36.29
CA SER A 82 3.02 13.58 -35.80
C SER A 82 2.95 13.64 -34.28
N GLU A 83 2.67 14.82 -33.73
CA GLU A 83 2.47 15.02 -32.29
C GLU A 83 1.31 14.16 -31.75
N VAL A 84 0.22 14.05 -32.51
CA VAL A 84 -0.93 13.23 -32.14
C VAL A 84 -0.54 11.75 -32.01
N ALA A 85 0.23 11.22 -32.97
CA ALA A 85 0.69 9.84 -32.91
C ALA A 85 1.66 9.61 -31.74
N LEU A 86 2.51 10.60 -31.41
CA LEU A 86 3.40 10.59 -30.24
C LEU A 86 2.58 10.41 -28.96
N PHE A 87 1.59 11.27 -28.72
CA PHE A 87 0.80 11.19 -27.48
C PHE A 87 -0.11 9.96 -27.44
N LEU A 88 -0.59 9.43 -28.55
CA LEU A 88 -1.31 8.16 -28.59
C LEU A 88 -0.38 6.99 -28.20
N ARG A 89 0.87 6.99 -28.64
CA ARG A 89 1.87 6.00 -28.21
C ARG A 89 2.14 6.11 -26.72
N VAL A 90 2.38 7.32 -26.21
CA VAL A 90 2.60 7.57 -24.77
C VAL A 90 1.39 7.11 -23.96
N ALA A 91 0.16 7.46 -24.37
CA ALA A 91 -1.06 7.06 -23.67
C ALA A 91 -1.25 5.54 -23.68
N ALA A 92 -0.93 4.86 -24.78
CA ALA A 92 -0.98 3.39 -24.84
C ALA A 92 0.05 2.76 -23.88
N LEU A 93 1.30 3.21 -23.91
CA LEU A 93 2.34 2.72 -23.00
C LEU A 93 2.01 2.96 -21.53
N GLN A 94 1.45 4.13 -21.19
CA GLN A 94 1.01 4.45 -19.83
C GLN A 94 -0.15 3.55 -19.38
N ARG A 95 -1.13 3.25 -20.25
CA ARG A 95 -2.22 2.30 -19.93
C ARG A 95 -1.73 0.86 -19.76
N LEU A 96 -0.65 0.50 -20.48
CA LEU A 96 0.04 -0.79 -20.29
C LEU A 96 0.96 -0.79 -19.06
N GLN A 97 1.09 0.34 -18.35
CA GLN A 97 1.99 0.54 -17.21
C GLN A 97 3.48 0.28 -17.55
N ASN A 98 3.83 0.40 -18.83
CA ASN A 98 5.21 0.24 -19.30
C ASN A 98 5.99 1.56 -19.15
N HIS A 99 6.33 1.91 -17.92
CA HIS A 99 6.88 3.23 -17.56
C HIS A 99 8.30 3.42 -18.06
N GLU A 100 9.14 2.39 -18.08
CA GLU A 100 10.52 2.48 -18.57
C GLU A 100 10.55 2.72 -20.08
N GLU A 101 9.73 2.00 -20.85
CA GLU A 101 9.64 2.24 -22.31
C GLU A 101 9.05 3.63 -22.59
N THR A 102 8.05 4.07 -21.80
CA THR A 102 7.50 5.42 -21.92
C THR A 102 8.59 6.47 -21.73
N LEU A 103 9.40 6.33 -20.68
CA LEU A 103 10.50 7.25 -20.37
C LEU A 103 11.57 7.23 -21.47
N ALA A 104 12.01 6.04 -21.90
CA ALA A 104 12.99 5.88 -22.97
C ALA A 104 12.50 6.54 -24.27
N TYR A 105 11.23 6.33 -24.62
CA TYR A 105 10.63 6.94 -25.80
C TYR A 105 10.57 8.47 -25.70
N LEU A 106 10.09 9.03 -24.59
CA LEU A 106 10.02 10.47 -24.38
C LEU A 106 11.41 11.12 -24.44
N ARG A 107 12.42 10.48 -23.86
CA ARG A 107 13.80 10.97 -23.93
C ARG A 107 14.38 10.95 -25.35
N SER A 108 13.89 10.08 -26.22
CA SER A 108 14.30 10.02 -27.65
C SER A 108 13.68 11.09 -28.52
N VAL A 109 12.67 11.83 -28.04
CA VAL A 109 12.04 12.94 -28.78
C VAL A 109 13.05 14.08 -28.96
N PRO A 110 13.24 14.63 -30.18
CA PRO A 110 14.15 15.75 -30.44
C PRO A 110 13.82 17.00 -29.60
N GLU A 111 14.83 17.78 -29.22
CA GLU A 111 14.66 18.93 -28.30
C GLU A 111 13.72 20.01 -28.80
N ASP A 112 13.75 20.29 -30.10
CA ASP A 112 12.88 21.25 -30.77
C ASP A 112 11.39 20.89 -30.68
N ARG A 113 11.09 19.63 -30.36
CA ARG A 113 9.74 19.09 -30.22
C ARG A 113 9.29 18.91 -28.76
N ARG A 114 10.15 19.21 -27.78
CA ARG A 114 9.87 19.09 -26.35
C ARG A 114 9.21 20.34 -25.76
N GLN A 115 8.45 21.10 -26.54
CA GLN A 115 7.98 22.43 -26.14
C GLN A 115 6.57 22.45 -25.54
N GLY A 116 5.74 21.46 -25.83
CA GLY A 116 4.36 21.38 -25.38
C GLY A 116 4.24 21.05 -23.89
N ARG A 117 3.22 21.60 -23.23
CA ARG A 117 2.85 21.25 -21.85
C ARG A 117 2.63 19.74 -21.70
N GLU A 118 1.96 19.14 -22.68
CA GLU A 118 1.63 17.72 -22.72
C GLU A 118 2.88 16.83 -22.69
N TYR A 119 3.95 17.25 -23.39
CA TYR A 119 5.23 16.54 -23.36
C TYR A 119 5.82 16.51 -21.93
N TRP A 120 5.92 17.66 -21.28
CA TRP A 120 6.50 17.79 -19.94
C TRP A 120 5.66 17.08 -18.89
N SER A 121 4.33 17.14 -18.99
CA SER A 121 3.42 16.39 -18.13
C SER A 121 3.62 14.87 -18.28
N ALA A 122 3.69 14.36 -19.51
CA ALA A 122 3.94 12.94 -19.77
C ALA A 122 5.31 12.49 -19.29
N LEU A 123 6.35 13.32 -19.50
CA LEU A 123 7.71 13.06 -19.03
C LEU A 123 7.77 13.04 -17.51
N GLY A 124 7.15 14.02 -16.83
CA GLY A 124 7.07 14.06 -15.38
C GLY A 124 6.40 12.82 -14.80
N CYS A 125 5.28 12.38 -15.38
CA CYS A 125 4.61 11.13 -14.97
C CYS A 125 5.49 9.89 -15.19
N ALA A 126 6.21 9.78 -16.31
CA ALA A 126 7.09 8.65 -16.57
C ALA A 126 8.28 8.62 -15.61
N LEU A 127 8.89 9.78 -15.34
CA LEU A 127 9.98 9.93 -14.38
C LEU A 127 9.53 9.57 -12.96
N GLN A 128 8.36 10.06 -12.54
CA GLN A 128 7.78 9.75 -11.23
C GLN A 128 7.55 8.25 -11.05
N ASN A 129 6.96 7.59 -12.05
CA ASN A 129 6.65 6.16 -12.01
C ASN A 129 7.91 5.27 -12.12
N THR A 130 9.04 5.81 -12.58
CA THR A 130 10.36 5.13 -12.61
C THR A 130 11.27 5.52 -11.44
N GLY A 131 10.73 6.18 -10.39
CA GLY A 131 11.44 6.54 -9.17
C GLY A 131 12.38 7.74 -9.28
N LYS A 132 12.39 8.46 -10.41
CA LYS A 132 13.26 9.62 -10.67
C LYS A 132 12.60 10.91 -10.21
N GLN A 133 12.35 11.02 -8.91
CA GLN A 133 11.49 12.05 -8.33
C GLN A 133 12.00 13.48 -8.54
N GLN A 134 13.31 13.72 -8.43
CA GLN A 134 13.89 15.06 -8.65
C GLN A 134 13.73 15.52 -10.11
N GLU A 135 13.97 14.63 -11.08
CA GLU A 135 13.77 14.92 -12.50
C GLU A 135 12.26 15.13 -12.79
N ALA A 136 11.38 14.38 -12.12
CA ALA A 136 9.93 14.53 -12.26
C ALA A 136 9.45 15.91 -11.79
N ILE A 137 9.95 16.41 -10.65
CA ILE A 137 9.66 17.77 -10.16
C ILE A 137 10.07 18.80 -11.21
N ALA A 138 11.29 18.70 -11.76
CA ALA A 138 11.76 19.63 -12.79
C ALA A 138 10.85 19.61 -14.04
N ALA A 139 10.39 18.42 -14.46
CA ALA A 139 9.46 18.31 -15.60
C ALA A 139 8.08 18.92 -15.30
N PHE A 140 7.53 18.74 -14.09
CA PHE A 140 6.28 19.40 -13.70
C PHE A 140 6.42 20.91 -13.54
N MET A 141 7.58 21.40 -13.10
CA MET A 141 7.87 22.84 -13.10
C MET A 141 7.82 23.42 -14.52
N GLU A 142 8.31 22.69 -15.54
CA GLU A 142 8.18 23.08 -16.95
C GLU A 142 6.72 23.16 -17.42
N VAL A 143 5.83 22.34 -16.87
CA VAL A 143 4.38 22.48 -17.09
C VAL A 143 3.89 23.79 -16.48
N LEU A 144 4.26 24.09 -15.23
CA LEU A 144 3.79 25.26 -14.50
C LEU A 144 4.32 26.59 -15.07
N THR A 145 5.49 26.60 -15.73
CA THR A 145 5.94 27.79 -16.48
C THR A 145 5.00 28.16 -17.63
N ARG A 146 4.25 27.19 -18.17
CA ARG A 146 3.31 27.36 -19.28
C ARG A 146 1.87 27.53 -18.82
N GLN A 147 1.53 26.88 -17.71
CA GLN A 147 0.22 26.95 -17.08
C GLN A 147 0.39 26.84 -15.55
N MET A 148 0.48 27.98 -14.88
CA MET A 148 0.74 28.06 -13.44
C MET A 148 -0.40 27.48 -12.59
N ASP A 149 -1.62 27.50 -13.08
CA ASP A 149 -2.84 27.02 -12.43
C ASP A 149 -3.18 25.55 -12.75
N ASP A 150 -2.20 24.73 -13.22
CA ASP A 150 -2.40 23.31 -13.48
C ASP A 150 -2.43 22.50 -12.17
N ALA A 151 -3.63 22.31 -11.61
CA ALA A 151 -3.85 21.59 -10.35
C ALA A 151 -3.21 20.19 -10.31
N ILE A 152 -3.23 19.50 -11.45
CA ILE A 152 -2.67 18.13 -11.55
C ILE A 152 -1.15 18.14 -11.42
N SER A 153 -0.46 19.12 -12.01
CA SER A 153 1.00 19.23 -11.87
C SER A 153 1.41 19.55 -10.44
N HIS A 154 0.69 20.43 -9.74
CA HIS A 154 0.91 20.66 -8.31
C HIS A 154 0.73 19.37 -7.51
N TYR A 155 -0.36 18.65 -7.70
CA TYR A 155 -0.58 17.35 -7.05
C TYR A 155 0.54 16.35 -7.32
N ARG A 156 0.97 16.21 -8.58
CA ARG A 156 2.06 15.30 -8.98
C ARG A 156 3.40 15.70 -8.35
N MET A 157 3.72 17.00 -8.33
CA MET A 157 4.90 17.49 -7.61
C MET A 157 4.84 17.15 -6.13
N GLY A 158 3.68 17.32 -5.50
CA GLY A 158 3.46 16.95 -4.11
C GLY A 158 3.78 15.47 -3.85
N ILE A 159 3.36 14.55 -4.73
CA ILE A 159 3.74 13.12 -4.63
C ILE A 159 5.27 12.97 -4.71
N SER A 160 5.95 13.63 -5.65
CA SER A 160 7.40 13.52 -5.80
C SER A 160 8.16 14.09 -4.61
N PHE A 161 7.73 15.23 -4.05
CA PHE A 161 8.29 15.76 -2.80
C PHE A 161 8.06 14.81 -1.62
N TYR A 162 6.86 14.22 -1.53
CA TYR A 162 6.52 13.25 -0.48
C TYR A 162 7.47 12.04 -0.49
N GLU A 163 7.72 11.46 -1.67
CA GLU A 163 8.65 10.34 -1.85
C GLU A 163 10.11 10.71 -1.50
N LEU A 164 10.51 11.96 -1.72
CA LEU A 164 11.82 12.50 -1.32
C LEU A 164 11.91 12.85 0.19
N GLN A 165 10.88 12.54 0.98
CA GLN A 165 10.77 12.87 2.41
C GLN A 165 10.70 14.38 2.70
N LEU A 166 10.36 15.19 1.71
CA LEU A 166 10.14 16.65 1.80
C LEU A 166 8.64 16.89 2.04
N LYS A 167 8.19 16.61 3.27
CA LYS A 167 6.76 16.54 3.61
C LYS A 167 6.06 17.90 3.61
N GLU A 168 6.76 18.96 4.00
CA GLU A 168 6.21 20.32 4.00
C GLU A 168 6.00 20.82 2.57
N GLU A 169 6.99 20.64 1.68
CA GLU A 169 6.89 20.96 0.27
C GLU A 169 5.76 20.17 -0.41
N ALA A 170 5.63 18.90 -0.03
CA ALA A 170 4.52 18.07 -0.50
C ALA A 170 3.16 18.63 -0.06
N SER A 171 3.04 19.03 1.21
CA SER A 171 1.82 19.63 1.77
C SER A 171 1.42 20.90 1.04
N GLU A 172 2.36 21.81 0.78
CA GLU A 172 2.08 23.06 0.04
C GLU A 172 1.62 22.79 -1.40
N CYS A 173 2.24 21.82 -2.07
CA CYS A 173 1.82 21.40 -3.40
C CYS A 173 0.40 20.78 -3.39
N PHE A 174 0.08 19.95 -2.41
CA PHE A 174 -1.26 19.37 -2.25
C PHE A 174 -2.31 20.43 -1.97
N ARG A 175 -2.06 21.39 -1.07
CA ARG A 175 -2.97 22.53 -0.80
C ARG A 175 -3.21 23.35 -2.05
N THR A 176 -2.14 23.69 -2.77
CA THR A 176 -2.27 24.46 -4.02
C THR A 176 -3.14 23.72 -5.01
N GLY A 177 -2.89 22.41 -5.21
CA GLY A 177 -3.72 21.58 -6.09
C GLY A 177 -5.20 21.54 -5.67
N LEU A 178 -5.49 21.44 -4.37
CA LEU A 178 -6.86 21.47 -3.85
C LEU A 178 -7.55 22.82 -4.11
N VAL A 179 -6.86 23.93 -3.87
CA VAL A 179 -7.39 25.30 -4.11
C VAL A 179 -7.68 25.52 -5.59
N LEU A 180 -6.82 25.03 -6.48
CA LEU A 180 -7.00 25.12 -7.93
C LEU A 180 -8.10 24.17 -8.48
N GLY A 181 -8.51 23.18 -7.72
CA GLY A 181 -9.62 22.28 -8.05
C GLY A 181 -9.20 20.98 -8.70
N LEU A 182 -9.04 19.94 -7.90
CA LEU A 182 -8.64 18.60 -8.33
C LEU A 182 -9.83 17.68 -8.72
N GLY A 183 -11.06 18.19 -8.65
CA GLY A 183 -12.25 17.42 -9.02
C GLY A 183 -12.33 16.07 -8.28
N PRO A 184 -12.48 14.93 -9.00
CA PRO A 184 -12.62 13.61 -8.38
C PRO A 184 -11.42 13.16 -7.52
N ASN A 185 -10.25 13.78 -7.69
CA ASN A 185 -9.05 13.45 -6.93
C ASN A 185 -8.97 14.18 -5.58
N ALA A 186 -9.82 15.15 -5.31
CA ALA A 186 -9.73 16.01 -4.12
C ALA A 186 -9.71 15.19 -2.82
N LEU A 187 -10.61 14.21 -2.65
CA LEU A 187 -10.67 13.39 -1.44
C LEU A 187 -9.38 12.58 -1.22
N HIS A 188 -8.79 12.04 -2.29
CA HIS A 188 -7.50 11.36 -2.21
C HIS A 188 -6.39 12.31 -1.73
N VAL A 189 -6.39 13.54 -2.25
CA VAL A 189 -5.36 14.54 -1.90
C VAL A 189 -5.54 15.08 -0.48
N HIS A 190 -6.76 15.28 0.01
CA HIS A 190 -7.00 15.54 1.44
C HIS A 190 -6.40 14.45 2.32
N GLY A 191 -6.56 13.16 1.92
CA GLY A 191 -5.96 12.04 2.65
C GLY A 191 -4.43 12.05 2.63
N MET A 192 -3.83 12.33 1.49
CA MET A 192 -2.36 12.46 1.37
C MET A 192 -1.83 13.64 2.19
N LEU A 193 -2.53 14.75 2.18
CA LEU A 193 -2.18 15.97 2.93
C LEU A 193 -2.30 15.71 4.44
N ALA A 194 -3.43 15.19 4.92
CA ALA A 194 -3.61 14.83 6.33
C ALA A 194 -2.49 13.90 6.83
N TYR A 195 -2.12 12.91 6.01
CA TYR A 195 -1.06 11.96 6.34
C TYR A 195 0.32 12.64 6.39
N ALA A 196 0.65 13.51 5.42
CA ALA A 196 1.92 14.25 5.38
C ALA A 196 2.05 15.21 6.58
N GLU A 197 0.96 15.90 6.95
CA GLU A 197 0.92 16.76 8.12
C GLU A 197 1.12 15.99 9.43
N ARG A 198 0.50 14.81 9.54
CA ARG A 198 0.71 13.90 10.69
C ARG A 198 2.16 13.38 10.75
N GLU A 199 2.76 13.01 9.63
CA GLU A 199 4.17 12.60 9.60
C GLU A 199 5.12 13.71 10.02
N SER A 200 4.75 14.97 9.77
CA SER A 200 5.51 16.16 10.17
C SER A 200 5.15 16.69 11.56
N CYS A 201 4.25 16.01 12.30
CA CYS A 201 3.73 16.44 13.60
C CYS A 201 3.03 17.84 13.56
N ARG A 202 2.50 18.26 12.43
CA ARG A 202 1.73 19.50 12.24
C ARG A 202 0.25 19.23 12.50
N TRP A 203 -0.10 19.00 13.75
CA TRP A 203 -1.40 18.40 14.12
C TRP A 203 -2.61 19.29 13.93
N VAL A 204 -2.46 20.62 14.01
CA VAL A 204 -3.56 21.56 13.74
C VAL A 204 -3.99 21.45 12.28
N GLN A 205 -3.02 21.45 11.36
CA GLN A 205 -3.25 21.29 9.93
C GLN A 205 -3.78 19.89 9.61
N ALA A 206 -3.22 18.85 10.25
CA ALA A 206 -3.69 17.48 10.08
C ALA A 206 -5.16 17.33 10.50
N ALA A 207 -5.56 17.89 11.65
CA ALA A 207 -6.93 17.81 12.16
C ALA A 207 -7.95 18.50 11.23
N GLU A 208 -7.57 19.61 10.60
CA GLU A 208 -8.39 20.28 9.59
C GLU A 208 -8.64 19.37 8.39
N GLU A 209 -7.59 18.75 7.87
CA GLU A 209 -7.68 17.86 6.71
C GLU A 209 -8.41 16.53 7.05
N GLU A 210 -8.22 15.99 8.26
CA GLU A 210 -8.97 14.84 8.76
C GLU A 210 -10.48 15.15 8.85
N ALA A 211 -10.83 16.38 9.28
CA ALA A 211 -12.22 16.83 9.32
C ALA A 211 -12.81 16.98 7.89
N ASN A 212 -12.04 17.55 6.96
CA ASN A 212 -12.42 17.67 5.55
C ASN A 212 -12.66 16.28 4.94
N MET A 213 -11.74 15.34 5.13
CA MET A 213 -11.88 13.94 4.68
C MET A 213 -13.15 13.29 5.21
N ARG A 214 -13.41 13.44 6.52
CA ARG A 214 -14.61 12.88 7.17
C ARG A 214 -15.88 13.49 6.58
N SER A 215 -15.95 14.80 6.48
CA SER A 215 -17.11 15.51 5.94
C SER A 215 -17.43 15.09 4.50
N ILE A 216 -16.41 14.96 3.65
CA ILE A 216 -16.58 14.53 2.25
C ILE A 216 -17.07 13.09 2.21
N VAL A 217 -16.43 12.16 2.95
CA VAL A 217 -16.84 10.75 2.99
C VAL A 217 -18.28 10.61 3.49
N ASP A 218 -18.66 11.31 4.56
CA ASP A 218 -20.00 11.24 5.14
C ASP A 218 -21.07 11.77 4.17
N GLY A 219 -20.76 12.80 3.39
CA GLY A 219 -21.66 13.38 2.39
C GLY A 219 -21.86 12.54 1.12
N LEU A 220 -21.00 11.57 0.85
CA LEU A 220 -21.08 10.73 -0.35
C LEU A 220 -22.01 9.53 -0.17
N SER A 221 -22.70 9.15 -1.26
CA SER A 221 -23.44 7.89 -1.34
C SER A 221 -22.47 6.71 -1.31
N ASP A 222 -22.87 5.59 -0.70
CA ASP A 222 -22.06 4.36 -0.61
C ASP A 222 -21.71 3.76 -1.98
N THR A 223 -22.41 4.17 -3.04
CA THR A 223 -22.16 3.74 -4.44
C THR A 223 -21.30 4.72 -5.23
N ALA A 224 -20.89 5.84 -4.63
CA ALA A 224 -20.04 6.81 -5.30
C ALA A 224 -18.68 6.20 -5.68
N ARG A 225 -18.14 6.64 -6.81
CA ARG A 225 -16.84 6.23 -7.35
C ARG A 225 -15.87 7.39 -7.20
N VAL A 226 -15.07 7.37 -6.16
CA VAL A 226 -14.10 8.42 -5.88
C VAL A 226 -12.79 7.80 -5.43
N MET A 227 -11.70 8.44 -5.79
CA MET A 227 -10.39 8.08 -5.25
C MET A 227 -10.33 8.56 -3.81
N THR A 228 -10.12 7.63 -2.88
CA THR A 228 -9.82 7.93 -1.49
C THR A 228 -8.35 7.61 -1.20
N ALA A 229 -7.88 7.87 0.01
CA ALA A 229 -6.60 7.40 0.52
C ALA A 229 -6.83 6.40 1.68
N PRO A 230 -7.24 5.14 1.41
CA PRO A 230 -7.71 4.23 2.46
C PRO A 230 -6.68 4.01 3.56
N PHE A 231 -5.38 4.03 3.23
CA PHE A 231 -4.31 3.90 4.23
C PHE A 231 -4.30 5.07 5.22
N ALA A 232 -4.53 6.32 4.77
CA ALA A 232 -4.70 7.46 5.66
C ALA A 232 -5.92 7.28 6.58
N HIS A 233 -7.06 6.85 6.01
CA HIS A 233 -8.27 6.61 6.80
C HIS A 233 -8.09 5.53 7.88
N VAL A 234 -7.40 4.42 7.60
CA VAL A 234 -7.21 3.34 8.61
C VAL A 234 -6.13 3.66 9.63
N THR A 235 -5.20 4.56 9.33
CA THR A 235 -4.10 4.90 10.26
C THR A 235 -4.39 6.13 11.11
N LEU A 236 -5.16 7.09 10.59
CA LEU A 236 -5.47 8.36 11.27
C LEU A 236 -6.80 8.35 12.01
N SER A 237 -7.75 7.49 11.64
CA SER A 237 -9.08 7.43 12.23
C SER A 237 -9.26 6.20 13.12
N GLY A 238 -9.78 6.40 14.33
CA GLY A 238 -10.23 5.32 15.23
C GLY A 238 -11.66 4.83 14.98
N ASP A 239 -12.35 5.31 13.93
CA ASP A 239 -13.73 5.00 13.61
C ASP A 239 -13.82 3.91 12.51
N PRO A 240 -14.24 2.67 12.86
CA PRO A 240 -14.28 1.57 11.91
C PRO A 240 -15.37 1.72 10.83
N VAL A 241 -16.47 2.44 11.12
CA VAL A 241 -17.54 2.68 10.16
C VAL A 241 -17.06 3.62 9.05
N HIS A 242 -16.36 4.68 9.46
CA HIS A 242 -15.73 5.61 8.52
C HIS A 242 -14.66 4.91 7.65
N GLN A 243 -13.81 4.06 8.25
CA GLN A 243 -12.81 3.30 7.51
C GLN A 243 -13.44 2.39 6.46
N LEU A 244 -14.49 1.65 6.80
CA LEU A 244 -15.22 0.79 5.86
C LEU A 244 -15.83 1.60 4.71
N LYS A 245 -16.46 2.74 5.01
CA LYS A 245 -17.07 3.60 3.97
C LYS A 245 -16.02 4.14 3.02
N ALA A 246 -14.90 4.68 3.53
CA ALA A 246 -13.80 5.18 2.71
C ALA A 246 -13.20 4.10 1.79
N SER A 247 -13.02 2.87 2.30
CA SER A 247 -12.53 1.74 1.52
C SER A 247 -13.53 1.28 0.46
N ARG A 248 -14.85 1.28 0.75
CA ARG A 248 -15.90 0.99 -0.25
C ARG A 248 -15.91 1.99 -1.38
N LEU A 249 -15.85 3.28 -1.08
CA LEU A 249 -15.79 4.34 -2.09
C LEU A 249 -14.60 4.14 -3.04
N MET A 250 -13.43 3.76 -2.49
CA MET A 250 -12.26 3.41 -3.30
C MET A 250 -12.53 2.17 -4.15
N SER A 251 -13.07 1.10 -3.57
CA SER A 251 -13.29 -0.17 -4.28
C SER A 251 -14.32 -0.05 -5.40
N ASN A 252 -15.29 0.86 -5.31
CA ASN A 252 -16.30 1.11 -6.35
C ASN A 252 -15.69 1.52 -7.70
N ASN A 253 -14.46 2.07 -7.71
CA ASN A 253 -13.76 2.38 -8.96
C ASN A 253 -13.41 1.13 -9.78
N PHE A 254 -13.42 -0.05 -9.18
CA PHE A 254 -13.15 -1.33 -9.85
C PHE A 254 -14.43 -2.06 -10.32
N ALA A 255 -15.63 -1.52 -10.09
CA ALA A 255 -16.90 -2.21 -10.31
C ALA A 255 -17.15 -2.62 -11.77
N GLU A 256 -16.56 -1.92 -12.76
CA GLU A 256 -16.72 -2.22 -14.19
C GLU A 256 -15.64 -3.17 -14.73
N ILE A 257 -14.66 -3.54 -13.90
CA ILE A 257 -13.62 -4.47 -14.31
C ILE A 257 -14.23 -5.86 -14.48
N LYS A 258 -13.99 -6.46 -15.63
CA LYS A 258 -14.48 -7.80 -15.94
C LYS A 258 -13.51 -8.86 -15.46
N PRO A 259 -14.02 -9.97 -14.88
CA PRO A 259 -13.18 -11.12 -14.54
C PRO A 259 -12.45 -11.70 -15.75
N VAL A 260 -11.24 -12.21 -15.52
CA VAL A 260 -10.52 -13.00 -16.52
C VAL A 260 -11.12 -14.40 -16.65
N VAL A 261 -10.91 -15.02 -17.81
CA VAL A 261 -11.36 -16.40 -18.05
C VAL A 261 -10.45 -17.36 -17.28
N ARG A 262 -11.03 -18.10 -16.35
CA ARG A 262 -10.34 -19.15 -15.61
C ARG A 262 -10.74 -20.53 -16.18
N ARG A 263 -9.77 -21.43 -16.28
CA ARG A 263 -10.06 -22.84 -16.57
C ARG A 263 -10.36 -23.53 -15.23
N PRO A 264 -11.51 -24.19 -15.07
CA PRO A 264 -11.81 -24.98 -13.88
C PRO A 264 -10.70 -26.03 -13.64
N ARG A 265 -10.22 -26.12 -12.41
CA ARG A 265 -9.30 -27.15 -11.97
C ARG A 265 -10.05 -28.11 -11.05
N ALA A 266 -10.19 -29.36 -11.47
CA ALA A 266 -10.64 -30.42 -10.58
C ALA A 266 -9.44 -30.86 -9.73
N ARG A 267 -9.31 -30.32 -8.52
CA ARG A 267 -8.14 -30.57 -7.67
C ARG A 267 -8.03 -32.06 -7.25
N GLY A 268 -9.13 -32.68 -6.85
CA GLY A 268 -9.11 -34.04 -6.32
C GLY A 268 -8.13 -34.16 -5.13
N ALA A 269 -7.18 -35.10 -5.23
CA ALA A 269 -6.12 -35.27 -4.23
C ALA A 269 -4.86 -34.43 -4.50
N GLN A 270 -4.88 -33.49 -5.46
CA GLN A 270 -3.73 -32.64 -5.75
C GLN A 270 -3.53 -31.57 -4.68
N ARG A 271 -2.31 -31.03 -4.61
CA ARG A 271 -1.93 -29.93 -3.70
C ARG A 271 -2.80 -28.68 -3.96
N ILE A 272 -3.02 -27.90 -2.93
CA ILE A 272 -3.64 -26.58 -3.04
C ILE A 272 -2.61 -25.60 -3.65
N ARG A 273 -2.94 -24.93 -4.74
CA ARG A 273 -2.13 -23.85 -5.31
C ARG A 273 -2.44 -22.54 -4.61
N VAL A 274 -1.49 -22.06 -3.82
CA VAL A 274 -1.58 -20.77 -3.12
C VAL A 274 -0.69 -19.76 -3.83
N GLY A 275 -1.27 -18.65 -4.26
CA GLY A 275 -0.54 -17.51 -4.80
C GLY A 275 -0.49 -16.36 -3.78
N TYR A 276 0.67 -15.79 -3.55
CA TYR A 276 0.86 -14.54 -2.79
C TYR A 276 1.28 -13.44 -3.76
N LEU A 277 0.52 -12.35 -3.82
CA LEU A 277 0.82 -11.20 -4.67
C LEU A 277 1.33 -10.03 -3.81
N SER A 278 2.54 -9.53 -4.11
CA SER A 278 3.11 -8.40 -3.38
C SER A 278 4.13 -7.61 -4.20
N ALA A 279 4.27 -6.32 -3.88
CA ALA A 279 5.42 -5.51 -4.27
C ALA A 279 6.60 -5.64 -3.29
N ASP A 280 6.40 -6.26 -2.14
CA ASP A 280 7.31 -6.15 -0.99
C ASP A 280 8.26 -7.35 -0.83
N PHE A 281 8.43 -8.19 -1.86
CA PHE A 281 9.39 -9.30 -1.83
C PHE A 281 10.83 -8.80 -2.02
N HIS A 282 11.26 -7.93 -1.11
CA HIS A 282 12.59 -7.32 -1.02
C HIS A 282 12.87 -6.96 0.45
N GLN A 283 13.89 -6.13 0.76
CA GLN A 283 14.15 -5.69 2.14
C GLN A 283 13.01 -4.79 2.64
N HIS A 284 11.93 -5.42 3.11
CA HIS A 284 10.70 -4.77 3.56
C HIS A 284 10.11 -5.48 4.78
N ALA A 285 9.32 -4.77 5.60
CA ALA A 285 8.70 -5.32 6.81
C ALA A 285 7.84 -6.57 6.53
N THR A 286 7.03 -6.58 5.46
CA THR A 286 6.24 -7.73 5.05
C THR A 286 7.11 -8.96 4.81
N SER A 287 8.22 -8.80 4.12
CA SER A 287 9.18 -9.87 3.84
C SER A 287 9.86 -10.39 5.10
N VAL A 288 10.26 -9.48 6.00
CA VAL A 288 10.84 -9.85 7.31
C VAL A 288 9.86 -10.69 8.14
N LEU A 289 8.58 -10.43 8.05
CA LEU A 289 7.56 -11.20 8.77
C LEU A 289 7.25 -12.54 8.09
N MET A 290 7.22 -12.59 6.75
CA MET A 290 6.70 -13.74 5.99
C MET A 290 7.76 -14.75 5.56
N ALA A 291 9.05 -14.40 5.57
CA ALA A 291 10.10 -15.23 4.95
C ALA A 291 10.08 -16.68 5.49
N GLU A 292 10.03 -16.86 6.79
CA GLU A 292 10.02 -18.21 7.39
C GLU A 292 8.69 -18.96 7.13
N VAL A 293 7.58 -18.25 6.90
CA VAL A 293 6.30 -18.87 6.49
C VAL A 293 6.45 -19.49 5.11
N PHE A 294 7.05 -18.78 4.16
CA PHE A 294 7.30 -19.31 2.81
C PHE A 294 8.22 -20.53 2.83
N GLU A 295 9.27 -20.50 3.69
CA GLU A 295 10.21 -21.63 3.87
C GLU A 295 9.55 -22.88 4.48
N ARG A 296 8.45 -22.69 5.24
CA ARG A 296 7.85 -23.75 6.07
C ARG A 296 6.56 -24.35 5.50
N HIS A 297 6.06 -23.84 4.39
CA HIS A 297 4.88 -24.42 3.77
C HIS A 297 5.07 -25.92 3.52
N ASP A 298 4.07 -26.72 3.89
CA ASP A 298 4.04 -28.17 3.63
C ASP A 298 3.89 -28.44 2.12
N GLN A 299 5.01 -28.65 1.45
CA GLN A 299 5.08 -28.94 0.02
C GLN A 299 4.36 -30.24 -0.40
N ALA A 300 3.99 -31.10 0.54
CA ALA A 300 3.14 -32.26 0.22
C ALA A 300 1.67 -31.86 0.03
N GLN A 301 1.22 -30.78 0.66
CA GLN A 301 -0.17 -30.29 0.62
C GLN A 301 -0.34 -29.02 -0.20
N PHE A 302 0.67 -28.16 -0.26
CA PHE A 302 0.62 -26.86 -0.91
C PHE A 302 1.65 -26.74 -2.02
N GLU A 303 1.26 -26.08 -3.11
CA GLU A 303 2.12 -25.63 -4.21
C GLU A 303 2.11 -24.10 -4.16
N VAL A 304 3.26 -23.48 -3.80
CA VAL A 304 3.34 -22.05 -3.44
C VAL A 304 3.90 -21.23 -4.59
N PHE A 305 3.16 -20.19 -4.96
CA PHE A 305 3.53 -19.20 -5.98
C PHE A 305 3.72 -17.82 -5.33
N LEU A 306 4.88 -17.22 -5.51
CA LEU A 306 5.15 -15.85 -5.13
C LEU A 306 5.17 -14.96 -6.38
N TYR A 307 4.17 -14.09 -6.53
CA TYR A 307 4.02 -13.14 -7.62
C TYR A 307 4.60 -11.80 -7.20
N SER A 308 5.81 -11.49 -7.67
CA SER A 308 6.55 -10.28 -7.36
C SER A 308 6.32 -9.21 -8.42
N HIS A 309 5.76 -8.07 -8.03
CA HIS A 309 5.60 -6.93 -8.96
C HIS A 309 6.35 -5.66 -8.49
N GLY A 310 7.12 -5.75 -7.42
CA GLY A 310 7.95 -4.68 -6.89
C GLY A 310 9.40 -4.72 -7.38
N PRO A 311 10.27 -3.89 -6.80
CA PRO A 311 11.66 -3.82 -7.21
C PRO A 311 12.45 -5.05 -6.76
N ASP A 312 13.44 -5.42 -7.55
CA ASP A 312 14.51 -6.32 -7.14
C ASP A 312 15.68 -5.48 -6.62
N ASP A 313 15.78 -5.39 -5.28
CA ASP A 313 16.81 -4.62 -4.58
C ASP A 313 18.13 -5.40 -4.37
N LYS A 314 18.20 -6.64 -4.87
CA LYS A 314 19.34 -7.55 -4.71
C LYS A 314 19.71 -7.84 -3.25
N SER A 315 18.83 -7.55 -2.29
CA SER A 315 19.07 -7.77 -0.88
C SER A 315 19.14 -9.25 -0.51
N ALA A 316 19.77 -9.55 0.62
CA ALA A 316 19.78 -10.91 1.19
C ALA A 316 18.35 -11.42 1.47
N MET A 317 17.42 -10.52 1.84
CA MET A 317 16.02 -10.87 2.06
C MET A 317 15.34 -11.26 0.74
N ARG A 318 15.58 -10.53 -0.37
CA ARG A 318 15.09 -10.91 -1.69
C ARG A 318 15.56 -12.29 -2.09
N GLN A 319 16.87 -12.57 -1.98
CA GLN A 319 17.45 -13.87 -2.30
C GLN A 319 16.87 -15.00 -1.44
N ARG A 320 16.64 -14.74 -0.15
CA ARG A 320 16.04 -15.71 0.79
C ARG A 320 14.62 -16.08 0.36
N ILE A 321 13.80 -15.10 -0.02
CA ILE A 321 12.41 -15.32 -0.46
C ILE A 321 12.37 -16.07 -1.80
N GLU A 322 13.24 -15.73 -2.75
CA GLU A 322 13.36 -16.44 -4.02
C GLU A 322 13.73 -17.92 -3.80
N ALA A 323 14.66 -18.18 -2.88
CA ALA A 323 15.08 -19.55 -2.53
C ALA A 323 13.98 -20.34 -1.80
N ALA A 324 13.11 -19.68 -1.05
CA ALA A 324 12.00 -20.29 -0.32
C ALA A 324 10.82 -20.66 -1.24
N ALA A 325 10.68 -19.99 -2.38
CA ALA A 325 9.55 -20.16 -3.27
C ALA A 325 9.71 -21.40 -4.18
N GLU A 326 8.68 -22.25 -4.27
CA GLU A 326 8.62 -23.28 -5.31
C GLU A 326 8.46 -22.64 -6.70
N HIS A 327 7.64 -21.59 -6.79
CA HIS A 327 7.46 -20.78 -7.99
C HIS A 327 7.60 -19.31 -7.64
N PHE A 328 8.71 -18.69 -8.04
CA PHE A 328 8.89 -17.23 -7.97
C PHE A 328 8.63 -16.64 -9.35
N VAL A 329 7.62 -15.76 -9.46
CA VAL A 329 7.16 -15.21 -10.73
C VAL A 329 7.38 -13.71 -10.73
N GLU A 330 8.34 -13.24 -11.53
CA GLU A 330 8.64 -11.81 -11.69
C GLU A 330 7.62 -11.14 -12.62
N LEU A 331 6.97 -10.09 -12.15
CA LEU A 331 5.89 -9.37 -12.82
C LEU A 331 6.11 -7.85 -12.80
N ALA A 332 7.32 -7.39 -12.51
CA ALA A 332 7.64 -5.97 -12.55
C ALA A 332 7.29 -5.37 -13.93
N GLY A 333 6.59 -4.25 -13.94
CA GLY A 333 6.15 -3.60 -15.18
C GLY A 333 4.97 -4.26 -15.90
N ALA A 334 4.45 -5.40 -15.43
CA ALA A 334 3.27 -6.03 -16.02
C ALA A 334 1.99 -5.26 -15.66
N SER A 335 1.03 -5.20 -16.59
CA SER A 335 -0.31 -4.62 -16.33
C SER A 335 -1.15 -5.51 -15.42
N ASP A 336 -2.15 -4.94 -14.72
CA ASP A 336 -3.09 -5.71 -13.91
C ASP A 336 -3.79 -6.83 -14.69
N GLN A 337 -4.07 -6.59 -15.97
CA GLN A 337 -4.64 -7.59 -16.87
C GLN A 337 -3.68 -8.76 -17.08
N ALA A 338 -2.43 -8.47 -17.44
CA ALA A 338 -1.41 -9.49 -17.70
C ALA A 338 -1.10 -10.32 -16.43
N ILE A 339 -1.03 -9.66 -15.26
CA ILE A 339 -0.86 -10.32 -13.97
C ILE A 339 -2.04 -11.27 -13.69
N ALA A 340 -3.27 -10.79 -13.86
CA ALA A 340 -4.47 -11.60 -13.62
C ALA A 340 -4.56 -12.79 -14.60
N GLU A 341 -4.22 -12.60 -15.88
CA GLU A 341 -4.17 -13.68 -16.87
C GLU A 341 -3.11 -14.73 -16.52
N ARG A 342 -1.94 -14.29 -16.04
CA ARG A 342 -0.87 -15.19 -15.59
C ARG A 342 -1.33 -16.04 -14.40
N ILE A 343 -1.91 -15.43 -13.38
CA ILE A 343 -2.43 -16.13 -12.20
C ILE A 343 -3.53 -17.14 -12.58
N ALA A 344 -4.45 -16.73 -13.48
CA ALA A 344 -5.48 -17.61 -14.00
C ALA A 344 -4.92 -18.80 -14.82
N HIS A 345 -3.85 -18.56 -15.60
CA HIS A 345 -3.12 -19.60 -16.33
C HIS A 345 -2.47 -20.61 -15.39
N ASP A 346 -1.86 -20.15 -14.29
CA ASP A 346 -1.22 -20.97 -13.27
C ASP A 346 -2.25 -21.74 -12.42
N GLN A 347 -3.56 -21.50 -12.64
CA GLN A 347 -4.68 -22.18 -11.98
C GLN A 347 -4.59 -22.13 -10.45
N ILE A 348 -4.37 -20.95 -9.91
CA ILE A 348 -4.32 -20.71 -8.46
C ILE A 348 -5.69 -21.00 -7.83
N ASP A 349 -5.72 -21.78 -6.75
CA ASP A 349 -6.93 -22.11 -6.00
C ASP A 349 -7.28 -21.00 -5.00
N LEU A 350 -6.27 -20.40 -4.37
CA LEU A 350 -6.39 -19.28 -3.43
C LEU A 350 -5.33 -18.23 -3.70
N LEU A 351 -5.75 -16.98 -3.93
CA LEU A 351 -4.86 -15.83 -4.09
C LEU A 351 -4.89 -14.95 -2.85
N ILE A 352 -3.71 -14.65 -2.29
CA ILE A 352 -3.53 -13.81 -1.11
C ILE A 352 -2.93 -12.46 -1.52
N ASP A 353 -3.62 -11.39 -1.16
CA ASP A 353 -3.15 -10.03 -1.25
C ASP A 353 -2.33 -9.67 -0.01
N LEU A 354 -1.07 -9.28 -0.19
CA LEU A 354 -0.21 -8.83 0.90
C LEU A 354 -0.04 -7.30 0.95
N LYS A 355 -0.86 -6.55 0.20
CA LYS A 355 -0.74 -5.09 0.07
C LYS A 355 -1.98 -4.33 0.51
N GLY A 356 -3.18 -4.79 0.20
CA GLY A 356 -4.39 -4.00 0.33
C GLY A 356 -4.26 -2.66 -0.40
N TYR A 357 -4.55 -1.56 0.29
CA TYR A 357 -4.39 -0.21 -0.27
C TYR A 357 -3.09 0.50 0.16
N THR A 358 -2.03 -0.24 0.46
CA THR A 358 -0.71 0.38 0.64
C THR A 358 -0.08 0.77 -0.69
N ALA A 359 1.06 1.48 -0.65
CA ALA A 359 1.76 1.91 -1.86
C ALA A 359 2.03 0.74 -2.82
N GLN A 360 1.95 1.00 -4.12
CA GLN A 360 2.14 0.00 -5.18
C GLN A 360 1.15 -1.17 -5.13
N ASN A 361 -0.05 -1.00 -4.56
CA ASN A 361 -1.07 -2.05 -4.57
C ASN A 361 -1.56 -2.40 -5.99
N ARG A 362 -2.16 -3.58 -6.12
CA ARG A 362 -2.69 -4.12 -7.38
C ARG A 362 -4.13 -4.65 -7.20
N MET A 363 -4.99 -3.87 -6.56
CA MET A 363 -6.40 -4.24 -6.36
C MET A 363 -7.14 -4.49 -7.68
N GLY A 364 -6.69 -3.86 -8.77
CA GLY A 364 -7.21 -4.14 -10.11
C GLY A 364 -6.96 -5.58 -10.61
N VAL A 365 -5.95 -6.28 -10.09
CA VAL A 365 -5.74 -7.72 -10.34
C VAL A 365 -6.83 -8.53 -9.66
N PHE A 366 -7.10 -8.28 -8.38
CA PHE A 366 -8.13 -8.97 -7.60
C PHE A 366 -9.54 -8.72 -8.13
N ALA A 367 -9.81 -7.49 -8.61
CA ALA A 367 -11.08 -7.15 -9.26
C ALA A 367 -11.36 -8.02 -10.52
N ARG A 368 -10.32 -8.54 -11.18
CA ARG A 368 -10.43 -9.48 -12.30
C ARG A 368 -10.66 -10.93 -11.89
N ARG A 369 -10.73 -11.21 -10.60
CA ARG A 369 -11.04 -12.55 -10.06
C ARG A 369 -10.20 -13.67 -10.68
N PRO A 370 -8.85 -13.59 -10.69
CA PRO A 370 -8.00 -14.61 -11.31
C PRO A 370 -7.97 -15.93 -10.55
N ALA A 371 -8.37 -15.96 -9.28
CA ALA A 371 -8.52 -17.15 -8.46
C ALA A 371 -9.96 -17.31 -7.95
N PRO A 372 -10.43 -18.52 -7.67
CA PRO A 372 -11.78 -18.77 -7.15
C PRO A 372 -11.97 -18.23 -5.74
N VAL A 373 -10.93 -18.26 -4.90
CA VAL A 373 -10.91 -17.71 -3.55
C VAL A 373 -9.85 -16.62 -3.45
N GLN A 374 -10.18 -15.48 -2.85
CA GLN A 374 -9.27 -14.35 -2.68
C GLN A 374 -9.33 -13.83 -1.24
N ALA A 375 -8.16 -13.61 -0.65
CA ALA A 375 -8.05 -13.10 0.71
C ALA A 375 -7.06 -11.94 0.79
N THR A 376 -7.31 -10.98 1.69
CA THR A 376 -6.32 -9.96 2.07
C THR A 376 -5.65 -10.33 3.38
N PHE A 377 -4.37 -10.04 3.50
CA PHE A 377 -3.58 -10.44 4.66
C PHE A 377 -2.40 -9.51 4.92
N LEU A 378 -2.13 -9.20 6.17
CA LEU A 378 -0.93 -8.60 6.75
C LEU A 378 -0.63 -7.14 6.34
N GLY A 379 -0.54 -6.82 5.03
CA GLY A 379 0.00 -5.53 4.56
C GLY A 379 -0.88 -4.33 4.84
N PHE A 380 -2.20 -4.50 4.89
CA PHE A 380 -3.17 -3.44 5.12
C PHE A 380 -4.00 -3.73 6.39
N PRO A 381 -3.88 -2.93 7.46
CA PRO A 381 -4.47 -3.23 8.76
C PRO A 381 -5.94 -2.75 8.86
N GLY A 382 -6.80 -3.18 7.93
CA GLY A 382 -8.21 -2.79 7.87
C GLY A 382 -8.96 -3.48 6.73
N THR A 383 -10.25 -3.20 6.61
CA THR A 383 -11.09 -3.72 5.52
C THR A 383 -10.75 -3.07 4.18
N THR A 384 -10.72 -3.84 3.12
CA THR A 384 -10.55 -3.33 1.75
C THR A 384 -11.83 -2.71 1.18
N GLY A 385 -12.99 -2.97 1.81
CA GLY A 385 -14.28 -2.53 1.26
C GLY A 385 -14.65 -3.18 -0.08
N ALA A 386 -13.87 -4.16 -0.55
CA ALA A 386 -13.91 -4.70 -1.89
C ALA A 386 -14.76 -5.98 -1.97
N PRO A 387 -15.81 -6.01 -2.81
CA PRO A 387 -16.69 -7.18 -2.93
C PRO A 387 -16.01 -8.38 -3.62
N PHE A 388 -14.84 -8.16 -4.21
CA PHE A 388 -14.04 -9.19 -4.86
C PHE A 388 -12.96 -9.81 -3.96
N ILE A 389 -12.85 -9.39 -2.69
CA ILE A 389 -12.04 -10.04 -1.66
C ILE A 389 -12.99 -10.83 -0.74
N ASP A 390 -12.80 -12.14 -0.67
CA ASP A 390 -13.71 -13.04 0.05
C ASP A 390 -13.43 -13.04 1.57
N TYR A 391 -12.15 -12.98 1.95
CA TYR A 391 -11.71 -13.10 3.34
C TYR A 391 -10.68 -12.05 3.73
N ILE A 392 -10.73 -11.64 5.01
CA ILE A 392 -9.62 -10.96 5.69
C ILE A 392 -9.04 -11.93 6.72
N ILE A 393 -7.73 -12.20 6.63
CA ILE A 393 -7.03 -13.04 7.60
C ILE A 393 -6.65 -12.19 8.80
N GLY A 394 -7.18 -12.55 9.97
CA GLY A 394 -6.97 -11.90 11.24
C GLY A 394 -6.84 -12.92 12.38
N ASP A 395 -7.17 -12.50 13.59
CA ASP A 395 -7.27 -13.33 14.79
C ASP A 395 -8.40 -12.82 15.69
N PRO A 396 -8.73 -13.49 16.81
CA PRO A 396 -9.82 -13.07 17.70
C PRO A 396 -9.62 -11.69 18.34
N VAL A 397 -8.40 -11.16 18.37
CA VAL A 397 -8.09 -9.84 18.94
C VAL A 397 -8.24 -8.73 17.90
N VAL A 398 -7.59 -8.85 16.72
CA VAL A 398 -7.64 -7.80 15.68
C VAL A 398 -8.95 -7.79 14.89
N THR A 399 -9.60 -8.95 14.74
CA THR A 399 -10.90 -9.10 14.03
C THR A 399 -11.90 -9.86 14.88
N PRO A 400 -12.27 -9.36 16.08
CA PRO A 400 -13.26 -10.04 16.92
C PRO A 400 -14.59 -10.18 16.19
N HIS A 401 -15.28 -11.31 16.33
CA HIS A 401 -16.53 -11.59 15.61
C HIS A 401 -17.59 -10.49 15.81
N GLY A 402 -17.64 -9.87 17.00
CA GLY A 402 -18.52 -8.73 17.27
C GLY A 402 -18.26 -7.50 16.39
N HIS A 403 -17.11 -7.42 15.74
CA HIS A 403 -16.75 -6.34 14.80
C HIS A 403 -16.97 -6.72 13.33
N ALA A 404 -17.54 -7.88 13.02
CA ALA A 404 -17.72 -8.36 11.65
C ALA A 404 -18.45 -7.37 10.73
N ALA A 405 -19.37 -6.56 11.27
CA ALA A 405 -20.08 -5.52 10.52
C ALA A 405 -19.17 -4.38 10.02
N HIS A 406 -17.97 -4.25 10.55
CA HIS A 406 -16.99 -3.24 10.14
C HIS A 406 -16.08 -3.69 8.97
N PHE A 407 -16.29 -4.90 8.44
CA PHE A 407 -15.54 -5.48 7.35
C PHE A 407 -16.46 -5.85 6.19
N SER A 408 -16.01 -5.65 4.96
CA SER A 408 -16.72 -6.18 3.78
C SER A 408 -16.42 -7.66 3.55
N GLU A 409 -15.24 -8.09 3.98
CA GLU A 409 -14.76 -9.45 3.89
C GLU A 409 -15.33 -10.34 5.00
N LYS A 410 -15.34 -11.65 4.79
CA LYS A 410 -15.55 -12.60 5.87
C LYS A 410 -14.30 -12.74 6.72
N LEU A 411 -14.47 -12.79 8.03
CA LEU A 411 -13.36 -12.93 8.98
C LEU A 411 -12.82 -14.37 8.92
N ALA A 412 -11.51 -14.50 8.73
CA ALA A 412 -10.77 -15.75 8.82
C ALA A 412 -9.77 -15.63 9.97
N GLN A 413 -10.10 -16.17 11.14
CA GLN A 413 -9.33 -15.99 12.35
C GLN A 413 -8.34 -17.13 12.54
N LEU A 414 -7.04 -16.81 12.53
CA LEU A 414 -5.99 -17.69 13.06
C LEU A 414 -6.17 -17.86 14.56
N SER A 415 -5.68 -18.97 15.13
CA SER A 415 -6.00 -19.36 16.50
C SER A 415 -5.38 -18.47 17.57
N VAL A 416 -4.23 -17.82 17.29
CA VAL A 416 -3.46 -17.06 18.27
C VAL A 416 -3.22 -15.62 17.84
N CYS A 417 -2.48 -15.42 16.75
CA CYS A 417 -2.08 -14.12 16.25
C CYS A 417 -2.08 -14.12 14.73
N TYR A 418 -2.55 -13.04 14.11
CA TYR A 418 -2.54 -12.91 12.66
C TYR A 418 -1.15 -12.59 12.11
N GLN A 419 -0.27 -11.96 12.91
CA GLN A 419 1.03 -11.51 12.45
C GLN A 419 2.07 -12.63 12.63
N PRO A 420 2.69 -13.12 11.52
CA PRO A 420 3.82 -14.02 11.61
C PRO A 420 5.06 -13.31 12.15
N ASN A 421 6.00 -14.08 12.67
CA ASN A 421 7.28 -13.58 13.14
C ASN A 421 8.40 -14.55 12.78
N ASP A 422 9.42 -14.05 12.09
CA ASP A 422 10.58 -14.82 11.69
C ASP A 422 11.52 -15.06 12.88
N ARG A 423 11.84 -16.32 13.19
CA ARG A 423 12.78 -16.70 14.26
C ARG A 423 14.24 -16.47 13.88
N GLN A 424 14.54 -16.30 12.60
CA GLN A 424 15.89 -16.03 12.11
C GLN A 424 16.27 -14.54 12.25
N ARG A 425 15.36 -13.70 12.80
CA ARG A 425 15.71 -12.32 13.11
C ARG A 425 16.86 -12.24 14.12
N PRO A 426 17.71 -11.18 14.06
CA PRO A 426 18.82 -11.02 14.99
C PRO A 426 18.37 -11.07 16.45
N ARG A 427 19.14 -11.75 17.30
CA ARG A 427 18.95 -11.67 18.75
C ARG A 427 19.64 -10.41 19.30
N PRO A 428 19.06 -9.76 20.35
CA PRO A 428 19.67 -8.59 20.97
C PRO A 428 21.11 -8.90 21.43
N GLN A 429 22.03 -8.03 21.07
CA GLN A 429 23.43 -8.05 21.53
C GLN A 429 23.61 -7.07 22.69
N ALA A 430 24.66 -7.30 23.50
CA ALA A 430 24.99 -6.38 24.59
C ALA A 430 25.30 -4.97 24.05
N MET A 431 24.66 -3.97 24.62
CA MET A 431 24.84 -2.55 24.33
C MET A 431 24.71 -1.76 25.63
N THR A 432 25.38 -0.62 25.74
CA THR A 432 25.30 0.25 26.93
C THR A 432 24.36 1.43 26.67
N ARG A 433 23.72 1.94 27.72
CA ARG A 433 22.90 3.17 27.65
C ARG A 433 23.75 4.36 27.19
N GLN A 434 24.97 4.47 27.65
CA GLN A 434 25.90 5.53 27.24
C GLN A 434 26.13 5.54 25.72
N ALA A 435 26.35 4.36 25.11
CA ALA A 435 26.53 4.23 23.66
C ALA A 435 25.27 4.66 22.88
N ALA A 436 24.09 4.55 23.49
CA ALA A 436 22.80 4.97 22.91
C ALA A 436 22.43 6.42 23.29
N GLY A 437 23.28 7.16 24.01
CA GLY A 437 22.99 8.54 24.46
C GLY A 437 21.94 8.62 25.58
N LEU A 438 21.73 7.53 26.32
CA LEU A 438 20.76 7.44 27.41
C LEU A 438 21.41 7.61 28.76
N PRO A 439 20.77 8.30 29.74
CA PRO A 439 21.22 8.33 31.13
C PRO A 439 21.15 6.95 31.79
N ASP A 440 22.12 6.62 32.64
CA ASP A 440 22.17 5.32 33.31
C ASP A 440 21.09 5.15 34.38
N ASP A 441 20.74 6.24 35.07
CA ASP A 441 19.82 6.29 36.21
C ASP A 441 18.37 6.70 35.87
N ALA A 442 18.09 7.03 34.59
CA ALA A 442 16.74 7.42 34.14
C ALA A 442 15.84 6.21 33.85
N LEU A 443 14.55 6.39 34.08
CA LEU A 443 13.53 5.51 33.50
C LEU A 443 13.35 5.88 32.00
N VAL A 444 13.59 4.93 31.11
CA VAL A 444 13.53 5.17 29.66
C VAL A 444 12.19 4.71 29.10
N LEU A 445 11.32 5.68 28.77
CA LEU A 445 10.07 5.44 28.04
C LEU A 445 10.38 5.48 26.54
N CYS A 446 10.07 4.41 25.81
CA CYS A 446 10.42 4.24 24.39
C CYS A 446 9.18 4.36 23.51
N GLY A 447 9.17 5.31 22.55
CA GLY A 447 8.13 5.51 21.57
C GLY A 447 8.68 5.40 20.13
N PHE A 448 9.12 4.21 19.70
CA PHE A 448 9.78 3.99 18.40
C PHE A 448 8.81 3.80 17.22
N ASN A 449 7.58 4.24 17.35
CA ASN A 449 6.62 4.27 16.26
C ASN A 449 6.92 5.40 15.27
N GLN A 450 6.40 5.25 14.04
CA GLN A 450 6.44 6.32 13.03
C GLN A 450 5.67 7.56 13.51
N ALA A 451 6.13 8.75 13.13
CA ALA A 451 5.59 10.02 13.60
C ALA A 451 4.07 10.18 13.36
N TYR A 452 3.55 9.71 12.22
CA TYR A 452 2.11 9.79 11.93
C TYR A 452 1.22 9.03 12.93
N LYS A 453 1.78 8.08 13.68
CA LYS A 453 1.05 7.32 14.69
C LYS A 453 0.92 8.06 16.03
N ILE A 454 1.75 9.07 16.26
CA ILE A 454 1.69 9.89 17.47
C ILE A 454 0.54 10.88 17.29
N SER A 455 -0.57 10.67 18.00
CA SER A 455 -1.67 11.62 18.03
C SER A 455 -1.48 12.65 19.15
N PRO A 456 -2.15 13.83 19.06
CA PRO A 456 -2.13 14.81 20.15
C PRO A 456 -2.52 14.21 21.51
N GLU A 457 -3.56 13.36 21.52
CA GLU A 457 -4.07 12.72 22.74
C GLU A 457 -3.03 11.77 23.35
N VAL A 458 -2.29 11.05 22.52
CA VAL A 458 -1.20 10.18 22.97
C VAL A 458 -0.05 11.01 23.53
N LEU A 459 0.30 12.13 22.85
CA LEU A 459 1.34 13.01 23.33
C LEU A 459 0.97 13.65 24.68
N ASP A 460 -0.30 14.08 24.85
CA ASP A 460 -0.78 14.61 26.12
C ASP A 460 -0.58 13.60 27.26
N VAL A 461 -0.87 12.31 27.01
CA VAL A 461 -0.61 11.24 28.00
C VAL A 461 0.89 11.08 28.25
N TRP A 462 1.74 11.12 27.23
CA TRP A 462 3.19 11.00 27.39
C TRP A 462 3.78 12.17 28.16
N CYS A 463 3.32 13.39 27.91
CA CYS A 463 3.69 14.58 28.69
C CYS A 463 3.31 14.45 30.17
N GLY A 464 2.08 13.97 30.44
CA GLY A 464 1.63 13.71 31.82
C GLY A 464 2.44 12.59 32.50
N LEU A 465 2.90 11.58 31.76
CA LEU A 465 3.82 10.56 32.31
C LEU A 465 5.18 11.16 32.68
N LEU A 466 5.70 12.06 31.85
CA LEU A 466 6.96 12.77 32.17
C LEU A 466 6.81 13.69 33.39
N GLU A 467 5.64 14.31 33.57
CA GLU A 467 5.35 15.11 34.78
C GLU A 467 5.31 14.22 36.04
N ASP A 468 4.59 13.09 35.99
CA ASP A 468 4.46 12.16 37.13
C ASP A 468 5.75 11.42 37.49
N ILE A 469 6.67 11.26 36.52
CA ILE A 469 7.92 10.53 36.69
C ILE A 469 9.11 11.46 36.41
N PRO A 470 9.56 12.29 37.39
CA PRO A 470 10.55 13.33 37.16
C PRO A 470 11.90 12.83 36.62
N HIS A 471 12.28 11.58 36.90
CA HIS A 471 13.53 10.96 36.44
C HIS A 471 13.38 10.19 35.11
N ALA A 472 12.18 10.23 34.47
CA ALA A 472 12.01 9.58 33.18
C ALA A 472 12.53 10.44 32.02
N VAL A 473 13.00 9.76 30.98
CA VAL A 473 13.27 10.33 29.66
C VAL A 473 12.39 9.67 28.60
N LEU A 474 11.97 10.43 27.61
CA LEU A 474 11.24 9.94 26.45
C LEU A 474 12.22 9.72 25.30
N TRP A 475 12.29 8.49 24.79
CA TRP A 475 13.20 8.08 23.73
C TRP A 475 12.43 7.84 22.44
N LEU A 476 12.67 8.67 21.44
CA LEU A 476 11.95 8.71 20.16
C LEU A 476 12.89 8.44 19.00
N LEU A 477 12.34 7.93 17.90
CA LEU A 477 13.10 7.82 16.65
C LEU A 477 13.24 9.18 15.98
N ASP A 478 14.40 9.43 15.39
CA ASP A 478 14.61 10.53 14.46
C ASP A 478 14.20 10.07 13.04
N TRP A 479 12.94 10.35 12.65
CA TRP A 479 12.36 9.83 11.41
C TRP A 479 12.86 10.58 10.17
N HIS A 480 12.72 11.91 10.21
CA HIS A 480 13.17 12.86 9.18
C HIS A 480 13.25 14.25 9.78
N GLY A 481 14.07 15.11 9.14
CA GLY A 481 14.42 16.42 9.71
C GLY A 481 13.27 17.39 9.96
N GLN A 482 12.09 17.19 9.33
CA GLN A 482 10.93 18.09 9.45
C GLN A 482 10.01 17.75 10.64
N ALA A 483 9.92 16.49 11.06
CA ALA A 483 9.04 16.09 12.17
C ALA A 483 9.57 16.52 13.54
N ARG A 484 10.87 16.41 13.75
CA ARG A 484 11.51 16.68 15.05
C ARG A 484 11.28 18.11 15.54
N PRO A 485 11.52 19.19 14.78
CA PRO A 485 11.29 20.55 15.24
C PRO A 485 9.86 20.80 15.72
N HIS A 486 8.86 20.32 14.97
CA HIS A 486 7.46 20.50 15.34
C HIS A 486 7.09 19.70 16.59
N LEU A 487 7.62 18.47 16.74
CA LEU A 487 7.37 17.67 17.93
C LEU A 487 8.05 18.27 19.17
N GLU A 488 9.24 18.84 19.04
CA GLU A 488 9.93 19.56 20.12
C GLU A 488 9.16 20.83 20.53
N GLU A 489 8.58 21.57 19.55
CA GLU A 489 7.71 22.70 19.83
C GLU A 489 6.46 22.27 20.61
N GLU A 490 5.77 21.24 20.16
CA GLU A 490 4.57 20.71 20.81
C GLU A 490 4.83 20.19 22.23
N LEU A 491 5.99 19.54 22.45
CA LEU A 491 6.44 19.12 23.79
C LEU A 491 6.71 20.35 24.69
N SER A 492 7.36 21.39 24.15
CA SER A 492 7.66 22.63 24.89
C SER A 492 6.38 23.37 25.29
N VAL A 493 5.39 23.46 24.38
CA VAL A 493 4.09 24.08 24.66
C VAL A 493 3.36 23.34 25.81
N ARG A 494 3.55 22.04 25.95
CA ARG A 494 3.03 21.19 27.03
C ARG A 494 3.91 21.22 28.30
N GLY A 495 4.92 22.08 28.34
CA GLY A 495 5.78 22.25 29.53
C GLY A 495 6.86 21.19 29.73
N VAL A 496 7.12 20.35 28.72
CA VAL A 496 8.18 19.34 28.80
C VAL A 496 9.55 19.98 28.60
N ASP A 497 10.48 19.70 29.53
CA ASP A 497 11.89 20.03 29.36
C ASP A 497 12.50 19.15 28.24
N LEU A 498 12.93 19.76 27.15
CA LEU A 498 13.52 19.07 25.99
C LEU A 498 14.81 18.32 26.36
N ALA A 499 15.49 18.67 27.48
CA ALA A 499 16.60 17.89 27.98
C ALA A 499 16.20 16.46 28.40
N ARG A 500 14.93 16.19 28.56
CA ARG A 500 14.37 14.86 28.85
C ARG A 500 13.98 14.07 27.59
N ILE A 501 14.11 14.66 26.41
CA ILE A 501 13.84 13.99 25.14
C ILE A 501 15.15 13.45 24.59
N ARG A 502 15.16 12.20 24.17
CA ARG A 502 16.30 11.55 23.53
C ARG A 502 15.91 11.09 22.13
N TRP A 503 16.74 11.41 21.16
CA TRP A 503 16.51 11.07 19.76
C TRP A 503 17.41 9.90 19.34
N ALA A 504 16.83 8.87 18.80
CA ALA A 504 17.48 7.68 18.32
C ALA A 504 17.63 7.72 16.80
N PRO A 505 18.83 7.63 16.22
CA PRO A 505 19.01 7.60 14.77
C PRO A 505 18.42 6.31 14.18
N ARG A 506 18.17 6.28 12.86
CA ARG A 506 17.84 5.04 12.16
C ARG A 506 19.03 4.11 12.15
N LEU A 507 18.79 2.83 12.46
CA LEU A 507 19.80 1.77 12.47
C LEU A 507 19.31 0.56 11.68
N GLY A 508 20.23 -0.31 11.28
CA GLY A 508 19.90 -1.64 10.76
C GLY A 508 19.18 -2.50 11.80
N LEU A 509 18.45 -3.52 11.37
CA LEU A 509 17.57 -4.33 12.24
C LEU A 509 18.28 -4.91 13.45
N ALA A 510 19.51 -5.44 13.30
CA ALA A 510 20.28 -6.05 14.40
C ALA A 510 20.61 -5.04 15.52
N ASP A 511 21.08 -3.85 15.13
CA ASP A 511 21.42 -2.78 16.06
C ASP A 511 20.17 -2.15 16.66
N HIS A 512 19.09 -2.03 15.85
CA HIS A 512 17.80 -1.55 16.33
C HIS A 512 17.22 -2.45 17.42
N ILE A 513 17.20 -3.76 17.22
CA ILE A 513 16.78 -4.74 18.23
C ILE A 513 17.67 -4.67 19.47
N SER A 514 19.00 -4.58 19.27
CA SER A 514 19.96 -4.52 20.37
C SER A 514 19.79 -3.28 21.24
N ARG A 515 19.58 -2.10 20.65
CA ARG A 515 19.36 -0.88 21.43
C ARG A 515 17.99 -0.87 22.14
N THR A 516 16.95 -1.48 21.54
CA THR A 516 15.58 -1.47 22.07
C THR A 516 15.52 -2.09 23.47
N GLN A 517 16.38 -3.08 23.81
CA GLN A 517 16.47 -3.66 25.15
C GLN A 517 16.90 -2.66 26.23
N LEU A 518 17.47 -1.50 25.88
CA LEU A 518 17.96 -0.50 26.84
C LEU A 518 16.84 0.33 27.46
N ALA A 519 15.67 0.39 26.81
CA ALA A 519 14.50 1.07 27.33
C ALA A 519 13.84 0.27 28.46
N ASP A 520 13.04 0.90 29.29
CA ASP A 520 12.34 0.26 30.41
C ASP A 520 10.91 -0.15 30.06
N ILE A 521 10.18 0.70 29.33
CA ILE A 521 8.81 0.48 28.91
C ILE A 521 8.65 1.02 27.48
N PHE A 522 8.10 0.21 26.59
CA PHE A 522 7.61 0.70 25.29
C PHE A 522 6.21 1.24 25.47
N ILE A 523 6.03 2.52 25.13
CA ILE A 523 4.75 3.22 25.19
C ILE A 523 4.18 3.32 23.78
N ASP A 524 3.08 2.59 23.54
CA ASP A 524 2.48 2.48 22.22
C ASP A 524 1.61 3.69 21.84
N THR A 525 1.24 3.76 20.59
CA THR A 525 0.48 4.85 19.95
C THR A 525 -0.96 4.45 19.66
N TRP A 526 -1.81 5.45 19.42
CA TRP A 526 -3.21 5.32 19.03
C TRP A 526 -3.59 6.53 18.12
N PRO A 527 -4.49 6.36 17.11
CA PRO A 527 -5.36 5.21 16.78
C PRO A 527 -4.68 4.06 16.02
N CYS A 528 -3.46 4.20 15.60
CA CYS A 528 -2.68 3.14 14.97
C CYS A 528 -1.57 2.67 15.92
N ASN A 529 -1.66 1.41 16.34
CA ASN A 529 -0.67 0.80 17.22
C ASN A 529 0.68 0.54 16.53
N ALA A 530 1.68 0.20 17.33
CA ALA A 530 2.88 -0.47 16.88
C ALA A 530 2.53 -1.86 16.33
N HIS A 531 3.01 -2.17 15.15
CA HIS A 531 2.86 -3.48 14.50
C HIS A 531 4.20 -4.23 14.56
N THR A 532 4.99 -4.18 13.50
CA THR A 532 6.35 -4.77 13.50
C THR A 532 7.21 -4.21 14.62
N THR A 533 7.07 -2.91 14.95
CA THR A 533 7.82 -2.26 16.05
C THR A 533 7.48 -2.86 17.42
N ALA A 534 6.23 -3.24 17.66
CA ALA A 534 5.87 -3.94 18.89
C ALA A 534 6.45 -5.36 18.92
N SER A 535 6.46 -6.10 17.80
CA SER A 535 7.13 -7.39 17.70
C SER A 535 8.61 -7.28 18.02
N ASP A 536 9.28 -6.25 17.51
CA ASP A 536 10.71 -6.02 17.74
C ASP A 536 10.98 -5.69 19.22
N ALA A 537 10.11 -4.89 19.85
CA ALA A 537 10.19 -4.58 21.27
C ALA A 537 10.02 -5.85 22.13
N LEU A 538 9.00 -6.66 21.86
CA LEU A 538 8.77 -7.93 22.55
C LEU A 538 9.89 -8.91 22.35
N TRP A 539 10.44 -9.00 21.12
CA TRP A 539 11.62 -9.79 20.81
C TRP A 539 12.87 -9.31 21.53
N ALA A 540 13.05 -7.98 21.67
CA ALA A 540 14.13 -7.39 22.45
C ALA A 540 13.99 -7.62 23.96
N GLY A 541 12.86 -8.10 24.43
CA GLY A 541 12.57 -8.29 25.86
C GLY A 541 12.05 -7.01 26.55
N LEU A 542 11.53 -6.04 25.78
CA LEU A 542 11.01 -4.79 26.31
C LEU A 542 9.50 -4.89 26.59
N PRO A 543 9.02 -4.61 27.83
CA PRO A 543 7.59 -4.53 28.13
C PRO A 543 6.90 -3.50 27.25
N VAL A 544 5.80 -3.89 26.59
CA VAL A 544 4.97 -3.03 25.73
C VAL A 544 3.66 -2.76 26.44
N VAL A 545 3.28 -1.50 26.61
CA VAL A 545 1.94 -1.11 27.06
C VAL A 545 1.19 -0.50 25.90
N THR A 546 -0.03 -0.94 25.63
CA THR A 546 -0.86 -0.45 24.52
C THR A 546 -2.29 -0.13 24.93
N PHE A 547 -2.94 0.73 24.18
CA PHE A 547 -4.37 0.98 24.22
C PHE A 547 -5.04 0.37 23.01
N MET A 548 -6.03 -0.52 23.23
CA MET A 548 -6.81 -1.15 22.17
C MET A 548 -8.09 -0.36 21.88
N GLY A 549 -8.23 0.11 20.63
CA GLY A 549 -9.44 0.75 20.11
C GLY A 549 -10.41 -0.24 19.45
N GLN A 550 -11.21 0.27 18.51
CA GLN A 550 -12.26 -0.48 17.80
C GLN A 550 -11.84 -0.96 16.41
N THR A 551 -10.75 -0.43 15.86
CA THR A 551 -10.26 -0.74 14.50
C THR A 551 -9.19 -1.83 14.52
N PHE A 552 -8.97 -2.49 13.40
CA PHE A 552 -7.89 -3.46 13.25
C PHE A 552 -6.53 -2.85 13.66
N ALA A 553 -6.19 -1.69 13.08
CA ALA A 553 -4.91 -1.02 13.31
C ALA A 553 -4.66 -0.64 14.78
N SER A 554 -5.72 -0.42 15.56
CA SER A 554 -5.63 -0.07 16.98
C SER A 554 -5.64 -1.28 17.93
N ARG A 555 -5.53 -2.51 17.42
CA ARG A 555 -5.61 -3.74 18.21
C ARG A 555 -4.42 -4.67 17.98
N VAL A 556 -3.52 -4.31 17.07
CA VAL A 556 -2.39 -5.16 16.66
C VAL A 556 -1.45 -5.45 17.83
N ALA A 557 -1.00 -4.42 18.55
CA ALA A 557 -0.11 -4.63 19.70
C ALA A 557 -0.79 -5.48 20.80
N GLY A 558 -2.12 -5.34 20.98
CA GLY A 558 -2.90 -6.20 21.86
C GLY A 558 -2.90 -7.67 21.46
N SER A 559 -2.97 -7.97 20.15
CA SER A 559 -2.84 -9.33 19.61
C SER A 559 -1.45 -9.93 19.89
N LEU A 560 -0.40 -9.14 19.66
CA LEU A 560 0.98 -9.57 19.94
C LEU A 560 1.19 -9.87 21.43
N LEU A 561 0.67 -9.02 22.31
CA LEU A 561 0.71 -9.21 23.75
C LEU A 561 -0.03 -10.48 24.19
N HIS A 562 -1.21 -10.72 23.59
CA HIS A 562 -1.95 -11.96 23.83
C HIS A 562 -1.11 -13.19 23.48
N ALA A 563 -0.43 -13.16 22.34
CA ALA A 563 0.36 -14.27 21.83
C ALA A 563 1.65 -14.57 22.63
N VAL A 564 2.11 -13.63 23.48
CA VAL A 564 3.22 -13.84 24.44
C VAL A 564 2.76 -14.01 25.88
N GLY A 565 1.44 -14.07 26.12
CA GLY A 565 0.89 -14.28 27.45
C GLY A 565 0.95 -13.05 28.37
N LEU A 566 0.90 -11.84 27.81
CA LEU A 566 0.98 -10.55 28.50
C LEU A 566 -0.25 -9.66 28.22
N SER A 567 -1.43 -10.27 28.08
CA SER A 567 -2.68 -9.56 27.74
C SER A 567 -3.04 -8.43 28.70
N GLU A 568 -2.58 -8.49 29.95
CA GLU A 568 -2.80 -7.47 30.98
C GLU A 568 -2.08 -6.13 30.72
N LEU A 569 -1.16 -6.09 29.74
CA LEU A 569 -0.51 -4.88 29.26
C LEU A 569 -1.29 -4.17 28.13
N ALA A 570 -2.32 -4.81 27.60
CA ALA A 570 -3.26 -4.24 26.66
C ALA A 570 -4.45 -3.63 27.42
N THR A 571 -4.64 -2.33 27.29
CA THR A 571 -5.65 -1.57 28.06
C THR A 571 -6.83 -1.14 27.18
N SER A 572 -7.95 -0.75 27.79
CA SER A 572 -9.18 -0.38 27.08
C SER A 572 -9.49 1.12 27.09
N SER A 573 -8.62 1.94 27.67
CA SER A 573 -8.74 3.40 27.67
C SER A 573 -7.37 4.07 27.84
N LEU A 574 -7.22 5.32 27.40
CA LEU A 574 -6.01 6.12 27.63
C LEU A 574 -5.72 6.32 29.12
N LYS A 575 -6.76 6.42 29.96
CA LYS A 575 -6.60 6.48 31.41
C LYS A 575 -5.96 5.19 31.95
N ALA A 576 -6.50 4.04 31.62
CA ALA A 576 -5.93 2.75 32.03
C ALA A 576 -4.54 2.51 31.47
N TYR A 577 -4.27 3.00 30.27
CA TYR A 577 -2.94 2.97 29.65
C TYR A 577 -1.95 3.77 30.50
N ARG A 578 -2.26 5.02 30.87
CA ARG A 578 -1.41 5.85 31.74
C ARG A 578 -1.19 5.18 33.11
N GLU A 579 -2.26 4.69 33.76
CA GLU A 579 -2.18 3.98 35.05
C GLU A 579 -1.27 2.74 34.96
N LYS A 580 -1.34 1.96 33.88
CA LYS A 580 -0.51 0.79 33.66
C LYS A 580 0.97 1.16 33.52
N VAL A 581 1.29 2.24 32.77
CA VAL A 581 2.67 2.72 32.63
C VAL A 581 3.21 3.20 34.00
N LEU A 582 2.43 3.98 34.76
CA LEU A 582 2.81 4.44 36.10
C LEU A 582 3.06 3.28 37.06
N ALA A 583 2.21 2.26 37.06
CA ALA A 583 2.39 1.08 37.89
C ALA A 583 3.68 0.32 37.55
N LEU A 584 4.00 0.15 36.28
CA LEU A 584 5.27 -0.45 35.84
C LEU A 584 6.47 0.45 36.15
N ALA A 585 6.34 1.76 36.04
CA ALA A 585 7.40 2.70 36.38
C ALA A 585 7.79 2.60 37.86
N ALA A 586 6.80 2.44 38.73
CA ALA A 586 6.99 2.33 40.19
C ALA A 586 7.50 0.95 40.65
N ASP A 587 7.37 -0.11 39.84
CA ASP A 587 7.77 -1.49 40.22
C ASP A 587 8.85 -2.06 39.30
N PRO A 588 10.15 -1.85 39.62
CA PRO A 588 11.26 -2.43 38.86
C PRO A 588 11.22 -3.97 38.82
N ALA A 589 10.73 -4.62 39.87
CA ALA A 589 10.66 -6.08 39.95
C ALA A 589 9.59 -6.61 38.97
N ALA A 590 8.45 -5.90 38.82
CA ALA A 590 7.46 -6.25 37.79
C ALA A 590 8.03 -6.12 36.38
N ARG A 591 8.75 -5.02 36.08
CA ARG A 591 9.44 -4.86 34.78
C ARG A 591 10.41 -6.00 34.53
N GLN A 592 11.20 -6.39 35.53
CA GLN A 592 12.16 -7.48 35.38
C GLN A 592 11.47 -8.83 35.15
N ARG A 593 10.40 -9.15 35.87
CA ARG A 593 9.60 -10.38 35.62
C ARG A 593 9.07 -10.44 34.18
N ILE A 594 8.54 -9.32 33.66
CA ILE A 594 8.07 -9.27 32.27
C ILE A 594 9.21 -9.47 31.29
N ARG A 595 10.38 -8.85 31.54
CA ARG A 595 11.58 -9.06 30.72
C ARG A 595 12.00 -10.52 30.67
N ASP A 596 12.07 -11.18 31.83
CA ASP A 596 12.46 -12.59 31.95
C ASP A 596 11.45 -13.49 31.21
N GLN A 597 10.14 -13.18 31.33
CA GLN A 597 9.10 -13.87 30.56
C GLN A 597 9.30 -13.68 29.05
N LEU A 598 9.57 -12.46 28.57
CA LEU A 598 9.79 -12.17 27.14
C LEU A 598 11.05 -12.83 26.62
N VAL A 599 12.13 -12.89 27.40
CA VAL A 599 13.37 -13.63 27.03
C VAL A 599 13.05 -15.11 26.82
N THR A 600 12.25 -15.71 27.71
CA THR A 600 11.79 -17.10 27.57
C THR A 600 10.83 -17.27 26.39
N ALA A 601 9.95 -16.29 26.17
CA ALA A 601 8.95 -16.29 25.11
C ALA A 601 9.56 -16.37 23.70
N ARG A 602 10.78 -15.85 23.46
CA ARG A 602 11.47 -15.98 22.16
C ARG A 602 11.54 -17.41 21.65
N ASP A 603 11.70 -18.37 22.56
CA ASP A 603 11.88 -19.77 22.21
C ASP A 603 10.61 -20.61 22.46
N GLN A 604 9.64 -20.12 23.25
CA GLN A 604 8.50 -20.91 23.74
C GLN A 604 7.14 -20.34 23.38
N ALA A 605 7.02 -19.01 23.21
CA ALA A 605 5.70 -18.39 22.97
C ALA A 605 5.18 -18.64 21.57
N PRO A 606 3.86 -18.79 21.41
CA PRO A 606 3.21 -18.97 20.11
C PRO A 606 3.51 -17.86 19.10
N LEU A 607 3.76 -16.62 19.56
CA LEU A 607 4.09 -15.47 18.69
C LEU A 607 5.34 -15.74 17.84
N PHE A 608 6.31 -16.45 18.38
CA PHE A 608 7.60 -16.70 17.75
C PHE A 608 7.76 -18.15 17.28
N ASP A 609 6.69 -18.95 17.29
CA ASP A 609 6.67 -20.32 16.75
C ASP A 609 6.19 -20.32 15.29
N SER A 610 7.10 -20.04 14.36
CA SER A 610 6.82 -19.98 12.93
C SER A 610 6.27 -21.31 12.39
N ALA A 611 6.71 -22.46 12.94
CA ALA A 611 6.23 -23.76 12.49
C ALA A 611 4.75 -23.99 12.88
N ARG A 612 4.38 -23.63 14.11
CA ARG A 612 2.98 -23.63 14.57
C ARG A 612 2.15 -22.66 13.75
N TYR A 613 2.67 -21.44 13.56
CA TYR A 613 2.01 -20.38 12.79
C TYR A 613 1.67 -20.86 11.36
N THR A 614 2.65 -21.43 10.66
CA THR A 614 2.45 -21.91 9.28
C THR A 614 1.39 -22.99 9.22
N ARG A 615 1.40 -23.98 10.15
CA ARG A 615 0.34 -25.00 10.22
C ARG A 615 -1.05 -24.41 10.47
N ASP A 616 -1.17 -23.41 11.34
CA ASP A 616 -2.44 -22.72 11.62
C ASP A 616 -2.96 -21.96 10.39
N LEU A 617 -2.05 -21.26 9.69
CA LEU A 617 -2.36 -20.60 8.42
C LEU A 617 -2.81 -21.62 7.37
N GLU A 618 -2.09 -22.70 7.17
CA GLU A 618 -2.41 -23.76 6.20
C GLU A 618 -3.76 -24.42 6.48
N ALA A 619 -4.07 -24.67 7.74
CA ALA A 619 -5.39 -25.18 8.14
C ALA A 619 -6.50 -24.18 7.77
N MET A 620 -6.26 -22.88 7.94
CA MET A 620 -7.20 -21.83 7.53
C MET A 620 -7.35 -21.77 6.01
N LEU A 621 -6.24 -21.78 5.25
CA LEU A 621 -6.27 -21.79 3.78
C LEU A 621 -7.03 -23.02 3.25
N THR A 622 -6.81 -24.18 3.87
CA THR A 622 -7.54 -25.44 3.54
C THR A 622 -9.04 -25.28 3.78
N ARG A 623 -9.46 -24.67 4.90
CA ARG A 623 -10.89 -24.40 5.18
C ARG A 623 -11.54 -23.50 4.13
N MET A 624 -10.83 -22.45 3.68
CA MET A 624 -11.33 -21.54 2.63
C MET A 624 -11.54 -22.27 1.30
N VAL A 625 -10.54 -23.04 0.86
CA VAL A 625 -10.59 -23.80 -0.40
C VAL A 625 -11.64 -24.90 -0.33
N SER A 626 -11.68 -25.68 0.75
CA SER A 626 -12.66 -26.75 0.93
C SER A 626 -14.11 -26.25 0.92
N ARG A 627 -14.36 -25.07 1.52
CA ARG A 627 -15.68 -24.42 1.48
C ARG A 627 -16.09 -24.09 0.05
N HIS A 628 -15.17 -23.55 -0.74
CA HIS A 628 -15.40 -23.25 -2.17
C HIS A 628 -15.67 -24.53 -2.97
N GLU A 629 -14.90 -25.60 -2.76
CA GLU A 629 -15.08 -26.89 -3.45
C GLU A 629 -16.42 -27.56 -3.15
N GLN A 630 -16.97 -27.31 -1.95
CA GLN A 630 -18.32 -27.72 -1.57
C GLN A 630 -19.42 -26.87 -2.21
N GLY A 631 -19.06 -25.86 -3.02
CA GLY A 631 -20.03 -24.93 -3.63
C GLY A 631 -20.65 -23.94 -2.65
N LEU A 632 -20.09 -23.80 -1.45
CA LEU A 632 -20.58 -22.88 -0.42
C LEU A 632 -20.01 -21.47 -0.61
N SER A 633 -20.83 -20.45 -0.40
CA SER A 633 -20.39 -19.06 -0.40
C SER A 633 -19.42 -18.79 0.76
N PRO A 634 -18.51 -17.80 0.65
CA PRO A 634 -17.67 -17.38 1.76
C PRO A 634 -18.48 -17.09 3.02
N ASP A 635 -17.95 -17.48 4.19
CA ASP A 635 -18.54 -17.23 5.49
C ASP A 635 -17.46 -17.10 6.55
N HIS A 636 -17.77 -16.56 7.73
CA HIS A 636 -16.80 -16.39 8.81
C HIS A 636 -16.18 -17.73 9.22
N LEU A 637 -14.86 -17.77 9.23
CA LEU A 637 -14.06 -18.91 9.67
C LEU A 637 -13.39 -18.54 10.99
N LEU A 638 -14.16 -18.62 12.07
CA LEU A 638 -13.70 -18.23 13.39
C LEU A 638 -12.68 -19.23 13.94
N ALA A 639 -11.77 -18.74 14.78
CA ALA A 639 -10.87 -19.57 15.55
C ALA A 639 -11.69 -20.47 16.50
N SER A 640 -11.31 -21.75 16.61
CA SER A 640 -11.84 -22.58 17.67
C SER A 640 -11.39 -22.03 19.04
N PRO A 641 -12.23 -22.06 20.08
CA PRO A 641 -11.77 -21.71 21.42
C PRO A 641 -10.52 -22.54 21.72
N ALA A 642 -9.45 -21.86 22.20
CA ALA A 642 -8.28 -22.61 22.67
C ALA A 642 -8.75 -23.61 23.75
N PRO A 643 -8.31 -24.87 23.71
CA PRO A 643 -8.57 -25.76 24.82
C PRO A 643 -8.10 -25.08 26.10
N ALA A 644 -8.96 -25.03 27.10
CA ALA A 644 -8.62 -24.52 28.43
C ALA A 644 -7.37 -25.29 28.89
N VAL A 645 -6.27 -24.56 29.12
CA VAL A 645 -5.02 -25.10 29.66
C VAL A 645 -5.19 -25.33 31.17
#